data_fd3af6083d0f0ade688b6f071b28c11b
#
_entry.id   fd3af6083d0f0ade688b6f071b28c11b
#
_cell.length_a   1.000
_cell.length_b   1.000
_cell.length_c   1.000
_cell.angle_alpha   90.00
_cell.angle_beta   90.00
_cell.angle_gamma   90.00
#
_symmetry.space_group_name_H-M   'P 1'
#
loop_
_entity.id
_entity.type
_entity.pdbx_description
1 polymer ?
#
loop_
_entity_poly.entity_id
_entity_poly.type
_entity_poly.pdbx_seq_one_letter_code
_entity_poly.pdbx_strand_id
1 'polypeptide(L)'
;MLTKSNIADQVRLERDQIRLGKEKLYGNTQKLEEQNYASASIYGGTTLQVLIPKLSKRIEDTSNRLHEGKVGVKFKDLKPFLSVLSSNSCAAITCKIAIDKIFGHRVDSNNVTNIAAAIGYGIEKECQMLYYEDKVPALLQTLKNNYWHKATGTDYKVKKIQTLMNRYEVAPWEAWGRARSVLIGGWLLDCFVEESGWFEKQIKREGKKTHPCVVPTPEYLASKEQVLRDAEEFAPLSYPMLIPPRDWSQEENGGYVLDELLQINSMVRRGQSRIQGEEPVAFLNKIQKVGYQLNNFTVGVAEQLDKDGYEVGXXXXLPWSFCYRGRAYPIPSVLSLQDTDFGKSLILFSESAEINEQGREWLAFQVATTAGKDKDSMSDRQQWVKDNLELIKNVAKDPIGYIHEWEGVSEPWCFLAACREYYEIVIAKTKTTTNLPIATDATCSGLQILAGLAKDRSTACLVNVIPDDKPQDAYAAVANLARPNCPESIQPYMDRKVVKKTVMTLPYNSKPYSNRSYIREALKEKGVEIDQDELTQTVKAVRDAMHVIVPGPMRVMKWIETEVSKVLADGKEYLEWETPSNFTVRQKLNKREVVRIQLQLLGTVNLRVAVGDGKKVDKPHHKNATAPNLIHSLDASLLHISALKFNAPIALIHDSVLCRANDMKLLGDLVRDTYMHLFAEHDFLRDFAKQIGAESEPPIIGDLKPESVIESTYFFC
;
A
#
# COMPACT_ATOMS: atom_id res chain seq x y z
N MET A 1 -0.83 -21.85 33.43
CA MET A 1 -0.26 -20.54 33.76
C MET A 1 0.79 -20.19 32.72
N LEU A 2 0.55 -19.10 31.95
CA LEU A 2 1.55 -18.59 31.02
C LEU A 2 2.68 -17.96 31.84
N THR A 3 3.87 -18.52 31.78
CA THR A 3 5.04 -17.95 32.43
C THR A 3 5.32 -16.58 31.81
N LYS A 4 5.42 -15.55 32.63
CA LYS A 4 5.76 -14.21 32.15
C LYS A 4 7.16 -14.25 31.57
N SER A 5 7.29 -13.94 30.29
CA SER A 5 8.59 -13.80 29.64
C SER A 5 9.37 -12.66 30.30
N ASN A 6 10.68 -12.79 30.35
CA ASN A 6 11.55 -11.78 30.93
C ASN A 6 12.40 -11.09 29.88
N ILE A 7 13.19 -10.10 30.28
CA ILE A 7 14.01 -9.32 29.38
C ILE A 7 15.05 -10.17 28.65
N ALA A 8 15.55 -11.23 29.29
CA ALA A 8 16.52 -12.16 28.66
C ALA A 8 15.86 -12.88 27.47
N ASP A 9 14.60 -13.32 27.65
CA ASP A 9 13.86 -13.97 26.57
C ASP A 9 13.65 -13.00 25.41
N GLN A 10 13.33 -11.77 25.70
CA GLN A 10 13.11 -10.74 24.67
C GLN A 10 14.42 -10.45 23.91
N VAL A 11 15.52 -10.30 24.62
CA VAL A 11 16.83 -10.07 23.99
C VAL A 11 17.19 -11.23 23.07
N ARG A 12 16.94 -12.46 23.52
CA ARG A 12 17.19 -13.66 22.70
C ARG A 12 16.36 -13.63 21.42
N LEU A 13 15.08 -13.26 21.53
CA LEU A 13 14.20 -13.14 20.37
C LEU A 13 14.71 -12.06 19.41
N GLU A 14 15.13 -10.90 19.94
CA GLU A 14 15.64 -9.82 19.11
C GLU A 14 16.93 -10.17 18.40
N ARG A 15 17.80 -10.96 19.05
CA ARG A 15 19.01 -11.47 18.39
C ARG A 15 18.64 -12.42 17.26
N ASP A 16 17.59 -13.22 17.43
CA ASP A 16 17.07 -14.07 16.37
C ASP A 16 16.51 -13.23 15.22
N GLN A 17 15.82 -12.12 15.50
CA GLN A 17 15.31 -11.20 14.47
C GLN A 17 16.47 -10.67 13.60
N ILE A 18 17.57 -10.30 14.24
CA ILE A 18 18.77 -9.80 13.55
C ILE A 18 19.38 -10.91 12.70
N ARG A 19 19.59 -12.09 13.29
CA ARG A 19 20.21 -13.24 12.62
C ARG A 19 19.36 -13.72 11.43
N LEU A 20 18.07 -13.91 11.64
CA LEU A 20 17.17 -14.40 10.60
C LEU A 20 16.99 -13.37 9.46
N GLY A 21 16.97 -12.09 9.80
CA GLY A 21 16.92 -11.03 8.80
C GLY A 21 18.15 -11.03 7.91
N LYS A 22 19.33 -11.21 8.51
CA LYS A 22 20.60 -11.31 7.79
C LYS A 22 20.60 -12.55 6.89
N GLU A 23 20.18 -13.70 7.43
CA GLU A 23 20.11 -14.95 6.64
C GLU A 23 19.17 -14.80 5.46
N LYS A 24 18.04 -14.13 5.65
CA LYS A 24 17.07 -13.87 4.59
C LYS A 24 17.66 -12.96 3.50
N LEU A 25 18.40 -11.93 3.90
CA LEU A 25 19.07 -11.01 2.96
C LEU A 25 20.03 -11.76 2.04
N TYR A 26 20.93 -12.54 2.62
CA TYR A 26 21.93 -13.29 1.84
C TYR A 26 21.29 -14.44 1.06
N GLY A 27 20.29 -15.10 1.65
CA GLY A 27 19.55 -16.17 0.99
C GLY A 27 18.79 -15.69 -0.24
N ASN A 28 18.13 -14.55 -0.14
CA ASN A 28 17.42 -13.95 -1.27
C ASN A 28 18.38 -13.58 -2.40
N THR A 29 19.55 -13.03 -2.04
CA THR A 29 20.57 -12.67 -3.02
C THR A 29 21.04 -13.91 -3.77
N GLN A 30 21.37 -14.99 -3.05
CA GLN A 30 21.81 -16.25 -3.63
C GLN A 30 20.73 -16.86 -4.52
N LYS A 31 19.49 -16.85 -4.07
CA LYS A 31 18.35 -17.38 -4.83
C LYS A 31 18.19 -16.65 -6.16
N LEU A 32 18.31 -15.31 -6.14
CA LEU A 32 18.19 -14.51 -7.37
C LEU A 32 19.33 -14.85 -8.34
N GLU A 33 20.55 -15.03 -7.84
CA GLU A 33 21.70 -15.44 -8.67
C GLU A 33 21.44 -16.82 -9.31
N GLU A 34 20.94 -17.78 -8.53
CA GLU A 34 20.63 -19.12 -9.02
C GLU A 34 19.55 -19.13 -10.08
N GLN A 35 18.60 -18.21 -9.98
CA GLN A 35 17.49 -18.09 -10.93
C GLN A 35 17.83 -17.21 -12.13
N ASN A 36 19.07 -16.74 -12.26
CA ASN A 36 19.52 -15.83 -13.31
C ASN A 36 18.80 -14.49 -13.28
N TYR A 37 18.55 -13.96 -12.08
CA TYR A 37 17.92 -12.65 -11.84
C TYR A 37 18.79 -11.78 -10.94
N ALA A 38 20.11 -11.90 -11.02
CA ALA A 38 21.04 -11.12 -10.18
C ALA A 38 20.79 -9.61 -10.31
N SER A 39 20.33 -9.14 -11.47
CA SER A 39 20.01 -7.73 -11.67
C SER A 39 18.89 -7.23 -10.77
N ALA A 40 18.04 -8.12 -10.25
CA ALA A 40 16.96 -7.77 -9.33
C ALA A 40 17.43 -7.73 -7.86
N SER A 41 18.65 -8.18 -7.58
CA SER A 41 19.22 -8.13 -6.22
C SER A 41 19.55 -6.70 -5.80
N ILE A 42 19.85 -6.53 -4.51
CA ILE A 42 20.22 -5.20 -3.97
C ILE A 42 21.48 -4.68 -4.69
N TYR A 43 22.53 -5.50 -4.80
CA TYR A 43 23.74 -5.05 -5.49
C TYR A 43 23.52 -4.86 -6.99
N GLY A 44 22.69 -5.72 -7.58
CA GLY A 44 22.35 -5.59 -9.00
C GLY A 44 21.63 -4.28 -9.29
N GLY A 45 20.64 -3.95 -8.46
CA GLY A 45 19.93 -2.67 -8.60
C GLY A 45 20.83 -1.46 -8.45
N THR A 46 21.74 -1.50 -7.48
CA THR A 46 22.72 -0.42 -7.28
C THR A 46 23.63 -0.28 -8.51
N THR A 47 24.07 -1.40 -9.08
CA THR A 47 24.93 -1.42 -10.27
C THR A 47 24.19 -0.83 -11.47
N LEU A 48 22.92 -1.19 -11.65
CA LEU A 48 22.10 -0.64 -12.75
C LEU A 48 22.00 0.89 -12.66
N GLN A 49 21.83 1.44 -11.47
CA GLN A 49 21.74 2.89 -11.28
C GLN A 49 22.98 3.62 -11.76
N VAL A 50 24.16 3.02 -11.58
CA VAL A 50 25.43 3.61 -11.98
C VAL A 50 25.72 3.39 -13.47
N LEU A 51 25.51 2.17 -13.95
CA LEU A 51 25.97 1.78 -15.29
C LEU A 51 25.03 2.18 -16.42
N ILE A 52 23.71 2.15 -16.21
CA ILE A 52 22.77 2.47 -17.29
C ILE A 52 23.02 3.88 -17.84
N PRO A 53 23.18 4.93 -17.02
CA PRO A 53 23.45 6.26 -17.59
C PRO A 53 24.74 6.32 -18.40
N LYS A 54 25.80 5.69 -17.91
CA LYS A 54 27.11 5.68 -18.63
C LYS A 54 26.98 4.97 -19.98
N LEU A 55 26.35 3.79 -19.97
CA LEU A 55 26.19 2.99 -21.17
C LEU A 55 25.22 3.68 -22.15
N SER A 56 24.15 4.27 -21.63
CA SER A 56 23.18 5.00 -22.46
C SER A 56 23.87 6.15 -23.22
N LYS A 57 24.73 6.89 -22.54
CA LYS A 57 25.47 7.99 -23.16
C LYS A 57 26.36 7.47 -24.29
N ARG A 58 27.07 6.36 -24.06
CA ARG A 58 27.93 5.74 -25.09
C ARG A 58 27.13 5.31 -26.31
N ILE A 59 25.98 4.67 -26.08
CA ILE A 59 25.10 4.20 -27.16
C ILE A 59 24.55 5.40 -27.94
N GLU A 60 24.11 6.46 -27.23
CA GLU A 60 23.62 7.68 -27.87
C GLU A 60 24.68 8.34 -28.77
N ASP A 61 25.90 8.43 -28.27
CA ASP A 61 27.03 9.01 -29.07
C ASP A 61 27.27 8.19 -30.35
N THR A 62 27.24 6.86 -30.25
CA THR A 62 27.39 5.97 -31.40
C THR A 62 26.23 6.14 -32.39
N SER A 63 24.99 6.22 -31.86
CA SER A 63 23.79 6.42 -32.69
C SER A 63 23.89 7.73 -33.48
N ASN A 64 24.31 8.81 -32.82
CA ASN A 64 24.46 10.11 -33.45
C ASN A 64 25.52 10.07 -34.56
N ARG A 65 26.66 9.39 -34.29
CA ARG A 65 27.74 9.25 -35.29
C ARG A 65 27.29 8.45 -36.51
N LEU A 66 26.46 7.40 -36.29
CA LEU A 66 25.89 6.61 -37.39
C LEU A 66 24.96 7.44 -38.25
N HIS A 67 24.15 8.28 -37.64
CA HIS A 67 23.23 9.17 -38.37
C HIS A 67 23.98 10.21 -39.16
N GLU A 68 25.14 10.64 -38.68
CA GLU A 68 26.01 11.59 -39.39
C GLU A 68 26.90 10.92 -40.43
N GLY A 69 26.89 9.60 -40.56
CA GLY A 69 27.72 8.84 -41.47
C GLY A 69 29.19 8.77 -41.11
N LYS A 70 29.52 8.99 -39.84
CA LYS A 70 30.91 9.05 -39.35
C LYS A 70 31.46 7.70 -38.88
N VAL A 71 30.66 6.62 -38.94
CA VAL A 71 31.06 5.30 -38.45
C VAL A 71 31.15 4.34 -39.65
N GLY A 72 32.16 3.49 -39.63
CA GLY A 72 32.47 2.59 -40.74
C GLY A 72 31.44 1.47 -40.95
N VAL A 73 31.70 0.71 -42.02
CA VAL A 73 30.77 -0.32 -42.53
C VAL A 73 30.38 -1.37 -41.50
N LYS A 74 31.28 -1.71 -40.59
CA LYS A 74 31.03 -2.74 -39.59
C LYS A 74 29.86 -2.41 -38.66
N PHE A 75 29.43 -1.14 -38.59
CA PHE A 75 28.35 -0.70 -37.74
C PHE A 75 27.01 -0.58 -38.45
N LYS A 76 26.93 -0.97 -39.71
CA LYS A 76 25.66 -0.93 -40.48
C LYS A 76 24.57 -1.72 -39.83
N ASP A 77 24.90 -2.87 -39.20
CA ASP A 77 23.91 -3.73 -38.55
C ASP A 77 23.33 -3.14 -37.26
N LEU A 78 23.97 -2.10 -36.71
CA LEU A 78 23.49 -1.41 -35.51
C LEU A 78 22.37 -0.42 -35.84
N LYS A 79 22.37 0.19 -37.03
CA LYS A 79 21.44 1.24 -37.40
C LYS A 79 19.98 0.84 -37.28
N PRO A 80 19.55 -0.37 -37.72
CA PRO A 80 18.13 -0.74 -37.63
C PRO A 80 17.57 -0.73 -36.23
N PHE A 81 18.29 -1.23 -35.20
CA PHE A 81 17.76 -1.23 -33.86
C PHE A 81 17.98 0.09 -33.12
N LEU A 82 19.05 0.79 -33.41
CA LEU A 82 19.33 2.10 -32.80
C LEU A 82 18.34 3.17 -33.25
N SER A 83 17.65 2.96 -34.38
CA SER A 83 16.59 3.87 -34.83
C SER A 83 15.23 3.55 -34.20
N VAL A 84 15.10 2.37 -33.60
CA VAL A 84 13.83 1.90 -32.99
C VAL A 84 13.85 2.05 -31.48
N LEU A 85 14.96 1.63 -30.83
CA LEU A 85 15.07 1.64 -29.37
C LEU A 85 15.82 2.87 -28.91
N SER A 86 15.35 3.47 -27.81
CA SER A 86 16.08 4.54 -27.14
C SER A 86 17.40 4.01 -26.59
N SER A 87 18.37 4.90 -26.42
CA SER A 87 19.65 4.56 -25.80
C SER A 87 19.44 4.02 -24.38
N ASN A 88 18.49 4.60 -23.64
CA ASN A 88 18.16 4.14 -22.29
C ASN A 88 17.65 2.70 -22.30
N SER A 89 16.76 2.35 -23.25
CA SER A 89 16.25 0.98 -23.37
C SER A 89 17.35 0.00 -23.71
N CYS A 90 18.20 0.33 -24.66
CA CYS A 90 19.35 -0.52 -25.04
C CYS A 90 20.28 -0.73 -23.84
N ALA A 91 20.60 0.33 -23.12
CA ALA A 91 21.49 0.26 -21.97
C ALA A 91 20.87 -0.59 -20.84
N ALA A 92 19.58 -0.41 -20.58
CA ALA A 92 18.89 -1.16 -19.53
C ALA A 92 18.86 -2.65 -19.83
N ILE A 93 18.53 -3.03 -21.08
CA ILE A 93 18.51 -4.43 -21.50
C ILE A 93 19.91 -5.03 -21.38
N THR A 94 20.91 -4.32 -21.88
CA THR A 94 22.31 -4.79 -21.84
C THR A 94 22.79 -5.03 -20.41
N CYS A 95 22.58 -4.04 -19.52
CA CYS A 95 23.04 -4.13 -18.12
C CYS A 95 22.30 -5.24 -17.36
N LYS A 96 20.99 -5.35 -17.51
CA LYS A 96 20.23 -6.39 -16.84
C LYS A 96 20.71 -7.78 -17.24
N ILE A 97 20.80 -8.02 -18.54
CA ILE A 97 21.18 -9.35 -19.04
C ILE A 97 22.64 -9.66 -18.70
N ALA A 98 23.55 -8.69 -18.84
CA ALA A 98 24.96 -8.92 -18.51
C ALA A 98 25.13 -9.29 -17.04
N ILE A 99 24.48 -8.55 -16.12
CA ILE A 99 24.58 -8.83 -14.68
C ILE A 99 23.97 -10.21 -14.38
N ASP A 100 22.80 -10.52 -14.96
CA ASP A 100 22.14 -11.81 -14.75
C ASP A 100 23.04 -12.97 -15.17
N LYS A 101 23.76 -12.82 -16.27
CA LYS A 101 24.65 -13.88 -16.80
C LYS A 101 25.98 -13.96 -16.07
N ILE A 102 26.59 -12.81 -15.72
CA ILE A 102 27.88 -12.79 -15.04
C ILE A 102 27.78 -13.45 -13.68
N PHE A 103 26.70 -13.25 -12.94
CA PHE A 103 26.51 -13.79 -11.60
C PHE A 103 25.62 -15.04 -11.58
N GLY A 104 25.21 -15.53 -12.75
CA GLY A 104 24.42 -16.77 -12.83
C GLY A 104 25.23 -17.99 -12.42
N HIS A 105 24.53 -19.01 -11.86
CA HIS A 105 25.19 -20.23 -11.37
C HIS A 105 25.26 -21.34 -12.42
N ARG A 106 24.64 -21.15 -13.60
CA ARG A 106 24.73 -22.14 -14.67
C ARG A 106 26.13 -22.20 -15.24
N VAL A 107 26.57 -23.42 -15.62
CA VAL A 107 27.88 -23.61 -16.24
C VAL A 107 27.95 -22.72 -17.52
N ASP A 108 29.06 -21.99 -17.65
CA ASP A 108 29.32 -21.11 -18.79
C ASP A 108 28.32 -19.95 -18.94
N SER A 109 27.57 -19.63 -17.89
CA SER A 109 26.65 -18.49 -17.87
C SER A 109 27.40 -17.20 -18.25
N ASN A 110 28.63 -17.04 -17.75
CA ASN A 110 29.45 -15.84 -18.00
C ASN A 110 30.34 -15.91 -19.25
N ASN A 111 30.15 -16.91 -20.09
CA ASN A 111 30.86 -17.02 -21.37
C ASN A 111 30.53 -15.82 -22.27
N VAL A 112 31.53 -15.20 -22.89
CA VAL A 112 31.35 -13.99 -23.70
C VAL A 112 30.30 -14.20 -24.80
N THR A 113 30.37 -15.32 -25.53
CA THR A 113 29.45 -15.59 -26.62
C THR A 113 28.00 -15.79 -26.09
N ASN A 114 27.87 -16.46 -24.97
CA ASN A 114 26.53 -16.69 -24.38
C ASN A 114 25.91 -15.37 -23.90
N ILE A 115 26.70 -14.50 -23.26
CA ILE A 115 26.19 -13.19 -22.84
C ILE A 115 25.82 -12.36 -24.07
N ALA A 116 26.69 -12.33 -25.09
CA ALA A 116 26.43 -11.57 -26.31
C ALA A 116 25.15 -12.03 -27.00
N ALA A 117 24.98 -13.36 -27.12
CA ALA A 117 23.76 -13.92 -27.72
C ALA A 117 22.50 -13.53 -26.93
N ALA A 118 22.60 -13.60 -25.60
CA ALA A 118 21.47 -13.25 -24.73
C ALA A 118 21.11 -11.76 -24.84
N ILE A 119 22.10 -10.89 -24.87
CA ILE A 119 21.87 -9.44 -25.03
C ILE A 119 21.22 -9.18 -26.39
N GLY A 120 21.77 -9.74 -27.46
CA GLY A 120 21.24 -9.57 -28.82
C GLY A 120 19.81 -10.05 -28.92
N TYR A 121 19.51 -11.20 -28.31
CA TYR A 121 18.15 -11.74 -28.26
C TYR A 121 17.21 -10.79 -27.51
N GLY A 122 17.65 -10.26 -26.36
CA GLY A 122 16.83 -9.31 -25.58
C GLY A 122 16.52 -8.04 -26.36
N ILE A 123 17.51 -7.49 -27.06
CA ILE A 123 17.33 -6.31 -27.91
C ILE A 123 16.35 -6.63 -29.04
N GLU A 124 16.54 -7.77 -29.71
CA GLU A 124 15.64 -8.17 -30.81
C GLU A 124 14.20 -8.30 -30.33
N LYS A 125 13.99 -8.96 -29.21
CA LYS A 125 12.63 -9.18 -28.71
C LYS A 125 11.95 -7.89 -28.29
N GLU A 126 12.70 -6.93 -27.75
CA GLU A 126 12.14 -5.61 -27.47
C GLU A 126 11.73 -4.89 -28.77
N CYS A 127 12.57 -4.96 -29.79
CA CYS A 127 12.22 -4.41 -31.11
C CYS A 127 10.99 -5.09 -31.70
N GLN A 128 10.89 -6.40 -31.55
CA GLN A 128 9.73 -7.19 -32.02
C GLN A 128 8.45 -6.74 -31.32
N MET A 129 8.50 -6.53 -29.99
CA MET A 129 7.32 -6.07 -29.25
C MET A 129 6.88 -4.67 -29.71
N LEU A 130 7.83 -3.79 -29.95
CA LEU A 130 7.52 -2.45 -30.45
C LEU A 130 6.95 -2.50 -31.87
N TYR A 131 7.45 -3.40 -32.71
CA TYR A 131 6.89 -3.63 -34.05
C TYR A 131 5.42 -4.04 -33.97
N TYR A 132 5.09 -4.98 -33.10
CA TYR A 132 3.70 -5.42 -32.93
C TYR A 132 2.82 -4.32 -32.36
N GLU A 133 3.32 -3.53 -31.41
CA GLU A 133 2.57 -2.40 -30.84
C GLU A 133 2.26 -1.35 -31.92
N ASP A 134 3.20 -1.12 -32.84
CA ASP A 134 2.97 -0.21 -33.95
C ASP A 134 1.88 -0.71 -34.89
N LYS A 135 1.85 -2.02 -35.14
CA LYS A 135 0.86 -2.64 -36.05
C LYS A 135 -0.54 -2.75 -35.44
N VAL A 136 -0.62 -3.07 -34.14
CA VAL A 136 -1.89 -3.20 -33.40
C VAL A 136 -1.79 -2.42 -32.09
N PRO A 137 -2.04 -1.10 -32.11
CA PRO A 137 -1.93 -0.28 -30.90
C PRO A 137 -2.79 -0.81 -29.75
N ALA A 138 -2.26 -0.70 -28.54
CA ALA A 138 -2.89 -1.09 -27.28
C ALA A 138 -2.96 -2.62 -27.06
N LEU A 139 -2.50 -3.44 -28.01
CA LEU A 139 -2.51 -4.90 -27.81
C LEU A 139 -1.60 -5.32 -26.66
N LEU A 140 -0.40 -4.74 -26.57
CA LEU A 140 0.55 -5.05 -25.48
C LEU A 140 -0.06 -4.73 -24.12
N GLN A 141 -0.76 -3.59 -24.00
CA GLN A 141 -1.39 -3.22 -22.73
C GLN A 141 -2.50 -4.21 -22.35
N THR A 142 -3.28 -4.63 -23.33
CA THR A 142 -4.33 -5.62 -23.12
C THR A 142 -3.74 -6.95 -22.64
N LEU A 143 -2.63 -7.39 -23.26
CA LEU A 143 -1.95 -8.62 -22.86
C LEU A 143 -1.39 -8.52 -21.46
N LYS A 144 -0.77 -7.39 -21.12
CA LYS A 144 -0.21 -7.16 -19.78
C LYS A 144 -1.30 -7.24 -18.71
N ASN A 145 -2.45 -6.62 -18.97
CA ASN A 145 -3.55 -6.58 -18.02
C ASN A 145 -4.20 -7.95 -17.81
N ASN A 146 -4.31 -8.76 -18.87
CA ASN A 146 -5.09 -9.99 -18.84
C ASN A 146 -4.27 -11.28 -18.69
N TYR A 147 -3.02 -11.28 -19.15
CA TYR A 147 -2.25 -12.54 -19.26
C TYR A 147 -0.86 -12.51 -18.63
N TRP A 148 -0.25 -11.32 -18.44
CA TRP A 148 1.15 -11.22 -18.02
C TRP A 148 1.32 -10.88 -16.53
N HIS A 149 0.24 -10.82 -15.77
CA HIS A 149 0.31 -10.50 -14.34
C HIS A 149 0.87 -11.66 -13.50
N LYS A 150 0.86 -12.86 -14.03
CA LYS A 150 1.53 -14.02 -13.40
C LYS A 150 2.96 -14.09 -13.91
N ALA A 151 3.90 -14.45 -13.05
CA ALA A 151 5.33 -14.49 -13.40
C ALA A 151 5.60 -15.55 -14.46
N THR A 152 5.54 -15.16 -15.72
CA THR A 152 5.81 -16.03 -16.87
C THR A 152 7.07 -15.56 -17.58
N GLY A 153 7.82 -16.50 -18.11
CA GLY A 153 9.09 -16.21 -18.78
C GLY A 153 8.92 -15.43 -20.08
N THR A 154 10.01 -14.79 -20.51
CA THR A 154 10.05 -14.00 -21.73
C THR A 154 9.59 -14.79 -22.94
N ASP A 155 10.01 -16.06 -23.07
CA ASP A 155 9.63 -16.90 -24.21
C ASP A 155 8.15 -17.13 -24.28
N TYR A 156 7.47 -17.32 -23.14
CA TYR A 156 6.02 -17.47 -23.10
C TYR A 156 5.33 -16.20 -23.59
N LYS A 157 5.79 -15.05 -23.13
CA LYS A 157 5.23 -13.75 -23.54
C LYS A 157 5.36 -13.54 -25.04
N VAL A 158 6.53 -13.85 -25.60
CA VAL A 158 6.79 -13.71 -27.05
C VAL A 158 5.88 -14.63 -27.83
N LYS A 159 5.77 -15.89 -27.45
CA LYS A 159 4.90 -16.87 -28.13
C LYS A 159 3.43 -16.44 -28.09
N LYS A 160 2.99 -15.95 -26.94
CA LYS A 160 1.59 -15.52 -26.76
C LYS A 160 1.24 -14.38 -27.72
N ILE A 161 2.10 -13.36 -27.81
CA ILE A 161 1.84 -12.24 -28.70
C ILE A 161 1.94 -12.66 -30.17
N GLN A 162 2.86 -13.54 -30.51
CA GLN A 162 2.97 -14.06 -31.88
C GLN A 162 1.69 -14.76 -32.32
N THR A 163 1.13 -15.59 -31.43
CA THR A 163 -0.13 -16.31 -31.72
C THR A 163 -1.25 -15.31 -31.99
N LEU A 164 -1.35 -14.25 -31.17
CA LEU A 164 -2.39 -13.25 -31.35
C LEU A 164 -2.17 -12.40 -32.59
N MET A 165 -0.93 -12.05 -32.91
CA MET A 165 -0.61 -11.27 -34.12
C MET A 165 -0.95 -12.03 -35.39
N ASN A 166 -0.82 -13.36 -35.38
CA ASN A 166 -1.23 -14.20 -36.53
C ASN A 166 -2.72 -14.08 -36.79
N ARG A 167 -3.53 -13.93 -35.74
CA ARG A 167 -4.99 -13.74 -35.88
C ARG A 167 -5.35 -12.39 -36.51
N TYR A 168 -4.48 -11.39 -36.37
CA TYR A 168 -4.68 -10.07 -36.96
C TYR A 168 -4.08 -9.94 -38.34
N GLU A 169 -3.52 -11.05 -38.86
CA GLU A 169 -2.93 -11.11 -40.22
C GLU A 169 -1.78 -10.09 -40.39
N VAL A 170 -1.04 -9.82 -39.29
CA VAL A 170 0.14 -8.97 -39.34
C VAL A 170 1.33 -9.74 -39.89
N ALA A 171 2.11 -9.12 -40.78
CA ALA A 171 3.31 -9.74 -41.34
C ALA A 171 4.24 -10.20 -40.18
N PRO A 172 4.76 -11.44 -40.26
CA PRO A 172 5.58 -11.98 -39.19
C PRO A 172 6.89 -11.21 -39.04
N TRP A 173 7.40 -11.14 -37.79
CA TRP A 173 8.69 -10.54 -37.50
C TRP A 173 9.80 -11.34 -38.18
N GLU A 174 10.68 -10.64 -38.88
CA GLU A 174 11.86 -11.28 -39.49
C GLU A 174 12.94 -11.46 -38.42
N ALA A 175 13.18 -12.70 -38.03
CA ALA A 175 14.18 -13.02 -37.02
C ALA A 175 15.59 -12.63 -37.49
N TRP A 176 16.37 -12.06 -36.57
CA TRP A 176 17.75 -11.63 -36.88
C TRP A 176 18.68 -12.82 -37.12
N GLY A 177 18.45 -13.93 -36.43
CA GLY A 177 19.37 -15.06 -36.44
C GLY A 177 20.48 -14.93 -35.41
N ARG A 178 21.10 -16.06 -35.08
CA ARG A 178 22.09 -16.11 -34.01
C ARG A 178 23.35 -15.26 -34.33
N ALA A 179 23.82 -15.30 -35.55
CA ALA A 179 25.06 -14.56 -35.93
C ALA A 179 24.89 -13.05 -35.73
N ARG A 180 23.74 -12.52 -36.15
CA ARG A 180 23.45 -11.09 -36.01
C ARG A 180 23.22 -10.73 -34.52
N SER A 181 22.53 -11.59 -33.79
CA SER A 181 22.31 -11.38 -32.34
C SER A 181 23.62 -11.33 -31.59
N VAL A 182 24.55 -12.25 -31.90
CA VAL A 182 25.88 -12.26 -31.26
C VAL A 182 26.70 -11.02 -31.64
N LEU A 183 26.59 -10.57 -32.89
CA LEU A 183 27.28 -9.37 -33.34
C LEU A 183 26.81 -8.13 -32.56
N ILE A 184 25.50 -7.94 -32.50
CA ILE A 184 24.90 -6.79 -31.82
C ILE A 184 25.18 -6.88 -30.32
N GLY A 185 24.89 -8.05 -29.70
CA GLY A 185 25.10 -8.27 -28.27
C GLY A 185 26.59 -8.15 -27.91
N GLY A 186 27.49 -8.60 -28.79
CA GLY A 186 28.92 -8.50 -28.56
C GLY A 186 29.41 -7.05 -28.50
N TRP A 187 28.91 -6.20 -29.39
CA TRP A 187 29.20 -4.77 -29.34
C TRP A 187 28.68 -4.14 -28.05
N LEU A 188 27.46 -4.44 -27.69
CA LEU A 188 26.86 -3.90 -26.45
C LEU A 188 27.61 -4.39 -25.22
N LEU A 189 28.02 -5.65 -25.21
CA LEU A 189 28.81 -6.22 -24.11
C LEU A 189 30.17 -5.52 -24.01
N ASP A 190 30.84 -5.27 -25.14
CA ASP A 190 32.10 -4.54 -25.13
C ASP A 190 31.93 -3.13 -24.55
N CYS A 191 30.85 -2.45 -24.93
CA CYS A 191 30.53 -1.13 -24.35
C CYS A 191 30.31 -1.23 -22.85
N PHE A 192 29.57 -2.25 -22.40
CA PHE A 192 29.30 -2.49 -20.99
C PHE A 192 30.59 -2.70 -20.20
N VAL A 193 31.46 -3.55 -20.69
CA VAL A 193 32.77 -3.84 -20.04
C VAL A 193 33.61 -2.57 -19.96
N GLU A 194 33.74 -1.86 -21.09
CA GLU A 194 34.60 -0.67 -21.18
C GLU A 194 34.07 0.48 -20.30
N GLU A 195 32.75 0.73 -20.32
CA GLU A 195 32.19 1.87 -19.59
C GLU A 195 32.08 1.57 -18.08
N SER A 196 31.94 0.31 -17.68
CA SER A 196 31.80 -0.02 -16.28
C SER A 196 33.09 0.11 -15.48
N GLY A 197 34.19 -0.36 -16.01
CA GLY A 197 35.44 -0.49 -15.27
C GLY A 197 35.36 -1.52 -14.14
N TRP A 198 34.26 -2.20 -14.03
CA TRP A 198 33.96 -3.15 -12.94
C TRP A 198 33.98 -4.59 -13.41
N PHE A 199 34.06 -4.81 -14.70
CA PHE A 199 34.04 -6.14 -15.29
C PHE A 199 35.14 -6.25 -16.33
N GLU A 200 35.71 -7.47 -16.46
CA GLU A 200 36.81 -7.67 -17.41
C GLU A 200 36.65 -9.02 -18.09
N LYS A 201 37.21 -9.11 -19.27
CA LYS A 201 37.27 -10.38 -20.02
C LYS A 201 38.50 -11.16 -19.58
N GLN A 202 38.31 -12.46 -19.30
CA GLN A 202 39.39 -13.37 -18.94
C GLN A 202 39.22 -14.64 -19.75
N ILE A 203 40.34 -15.36 -19.95
CA ILE A 203 40.33 -16.65 -20.63
C ILE A 203 40.32 -17.76 -19.60
N LYS A 204 39.28 -18.57 -19.66
CA LYS A 204 39.12 -19.75 -18.78
C LYS A 204 39.58 -20.98 -19.57
N ARG A 205 40.46 -21.79 -18.97
CA ARG A 205 40.94 -23.03 -19.58
C ARG A 205 40.24 -24.25 -18.94
N GLU A 206 39.69 -25.11 -19.79
CA GLU A 206 39.13 -26.40 -19.41
C GLU A 206 39.79 -27.46 -20.30
N GLY A 207 40.80 -28.14 -19.79
CA GLY A 207 41.60 -29.09 -20.56
C GLY A 207 42.31 -28.40 -21.68
N LYS A 208 42.06 -28.81 -22.92
CA LYS A 208 42.64 -28.20 -24.14
C LYS A 208 41.81 -27.06 -24.70
N LYS A 209 40.64 -26.81 -24.15
CA LYS A 209 39.74 -25.75 -24.64
C LYS A 209 39.90 -24.46 -23.83
N THR A 210 39.84 -23.33 -24.51
CA THR A 210 39.89 -22.00 -23.88
C THR A 210 38.56 -21.28 -24.20
N HIS A 211 38.02 -20.60 -23.21
CA HIS A 211 36.77 -19.87 -23.33
C HIS A 211 36.93 -18.45 -22.77
N PRO A 212 36.66 -17.39 -23.55
CA PRO A 212 36.62 -16.06 -22.97
C PRO A 212 35.34 -15.91 -22.11
N CYS A 213 35.50 -15.34 -20.93
CA CYS A 213 34.39 -15.10 -20.03
C CYS A 213 34.49 -13.68 -19.45
N VAL A 214 33.40 -13.17 -18.94
CA VAL A 214 33.35 -11.87 -18.27
C VAL A 214 33.23 -12.13 -16.77
N VAL A 215 34.11 -11.53 -16.01
CA VAL A 215 34.17 -11.69 -14.56
C VAL A 215 34.21 -10.33 -13.89
N PRO A 216 33.67 -10.23 -12.65
CA PRO A 216 33.80 -8.99 -11.90
C PRO A 216 35.23 -8.79 -11.43
N THR A 217 35.68 -7.53 -11.40
CA THR A 217 36.98 -7.19 -10.84
C THR A 217 36.96 -7.35 -9.32
N PRO A 218 38.14 -7.52 -8.68
CA PRO A 218 38.20 -7.51 -7.21
C PRO A 218 37.60 -6.25 -6.60
N GLU A 219 37.77 -5.11 -7.26
CA GLU A 219 37.20 -3.83 -6.83
C GLU A 219 35.66 -3.91 -6.79
N TYR A 220 35.05 -4.46 -7.85
CA TYR A 220 33.58 -4.60 -7.88
C TYR A 220 33.09 -5.57 -6.83
N LEU A 221 33.80 -6.69 -6.61
CA LEU A 221 33.43 -7.69 -5.60
C LEU A 221 33.46 -7.06 -4.19
N ALA A 222 34.44 -6.20 -3.91
CA ALA A 222 34.50 -5.47 -2.64
C ALA A 222 33.32 -4.53 -2.49
N SER A 223 32.95 -3.83 -3.57
CA SER A 223 31.79 -2.94 -3.59
C SER A 223 30.48 -3.72 -3.37
N LYS A 224 30.35 -4.88 -4.00
CA LYS A 224 29.18 -5.76 -3.83
C LYS A 224 29.05 -6.19 -2.38
N GLU A 225 30.15 -6.61 -1.75
CA GLU A 225 30.15 -6.99 -0.33
C GLU A 225 29.75 -5.82 0.55
N GLN A 226 30.23 -4.61 0.26
CA GLN A 226 29.91 -3.44 1.06
C GLN A 226 28.43 -3.06 0.94
N VAL A 227 27.83 -3.19 -0.27
CA VAL A 227 26.41 -2.95 -0.44
C VAL A 227 25.58 -3.90 0.42
N LEU A 228 25.97 -5.18 0.46
CA LEU A 228 25.27 -6.18 1.29
C LEU A 228 25.46 -5.90 2.78
N ARG A 229 26.69 -5.52 3.21
CA ARG A 229 26.93 -5.18 4.63
C ARG A 229 26.11 -3.96 5.05
N ASP A 230 26.03 -2.96 4.20
CA ASP A 230 25.23 -1.77 4.49
C ASP A 230 23.73 -2.11 4.60
N ALA A 231 23.26 -3.05 3.78
CA ALA A 231 21.86 -3.49 3.82
C ALA A 231 21.56 -4.29 5.10
N GLU A 232 22.55 -4.94 5.73
CA GLU A 232 22.35 -5.67 6.98
C GLU A 232 21.77 -4.79 8.08
N GLU A 233 22.10 -3.51 8.11
CA GLU A 233 21.59 -2.58 9.09
C GLU A 233 20.06 -2.53 9.12
N PHE A 234 19.42 -2.70 7.97
CA PHE A 234 17.97 -2.62 7.80
C PHE A 234 17.31 -3.99 7.57
N ALA A 235 18.10 -5.06 7.73
CA ALA A 235 17.62 -6.42 7.48
C ALA A 235 16.86 -7.08 8.62
N PRO A 236 17.04 -6.69 9.93
CA PRO A 236 16.37 -7.42 11.01
C PRO A 236 14.86 -7.54 10.77
N LEU A 237 14.31 -8.71 11.08
CA LEU A 237 12.88 -8.95 10.99
C LEU A 237 12.17 -8.22 12.13
N SER A 238 10.91 -7.86 11.92
CA SER A 238 10.10 -7.14 12.91
C SER A 238 9.04 -8.10 13.46
N TYR A 239 9.23 -8.55 14.68
CA TYR A 239 8.32 -9.48 15.35
C TYR A 239 7.61 -8.80 16.53
N PRO A 240 6.45 -9.32 16.93
CA PRO A 240 5.85 -8.90 18.21
C PRO A 240 6.80 -9.20 19.38
N MET A 241 6.61 -8.48 20.47
CA MET A 241 7.47 -8.57 21.64
C MET A 241 6.86 -9.46 22.72
N LEU A 242 7.72 -10.08 23.50
CA LEU A 242 7.32 -10.94 24.62
C LEU A 242 7.11 -10.15 25.92
N ILE A 243 7.63 -8.92 25.97
CA ILE A 243 7.50 -8.00 27.10
C ILE A 243 6.94 -6.69 26.59
N PRO A 244 6.41 -5.82 27.48
CA PRO A 244 5.92 -4.53 27.01
C PRO A 244 7.03 -3.72 26.31
N PRO A 245 6.75 -3.11 25.17
CA PRO A 245 7.74 -2.29 24.48
C PRO A 245 8.23 -1.12 25.33
N ARG A 246 9.46 -0.70 25.10
CA ARG A 246 10.02 0.49 25.75
C ARG A 246 9.22 1.72 25.34
N ASP A 247 9.06 2.64 26.29
CA ASP A 247 8.37 3.90 26.02
C ASP A 247 9.20 4.80 25.09
N TRP A 248 8.50 5.47 24.19
CA TRP A 248 9.06 6.56 23.40
C TRP A 248 9.16 7.82 24.27
N SER A 249 10.16 8.64 24.00
CA SER A 249 10.29 9.96 24.60
C SER A 249 10.93 10.90 23.60
N GLN A 250 11.03 12.18 23.97
CA GLN A 250 11.67 13.16 23.10
C GLN A 250 13.16 12.83 22.91
N GLU A 251 13.79 12.20 23.89
CA GLU A 251 15.22 11.91 23.90
C GLU A 251 15.54 10.51 23.37
N GLU A 252 14.65 9.53 23.56
CA GLU A 252 14.95 8.13 23.28
C GLU A 252 13.87 7.46 22.43
N ASN A 253 14.32 6.57 21.52
CA ASN A 253 13.41 5.72 20.76
C ASN A 253 12.82 4.64 21.67
N GLY A 254 11.60 4.24 21.35
CA GLY A 254 10.90 3.18 22.06
C GLY A 254 10.79 1.91 21.22
N GLY A 255 9.97 1.00 21.70
CA GLY A 255 9.72 -0.28 21.03
C GLY A 255 10.68 -1.36 21.53
N TYR A 256 11.60 -1.77 20.67
CA TYR A 256 12.49 -2.90 20.98
C TYR A 256 13.54 -2.55 22.03
N VAL A 257 14.28 -3.58 22.49
CA VAL A 257 15.27 -3.46 23.56
C VAL A 257 16.68 -3.16 23.00
N LEU A 258 17.08 -3.91 21.94
CA LEU A 258 18.46 -3.80 21.42
C LEU A 258 18.63 -2.56 20.56
N ASP A 259 19.78 -1.92 20.66
CA ASP A 259 20.10 -0.69 19.92
C ASP A 259 19.99 -0.90 18.40
N GLU A 260 20.39 -2.08 17.92
CA GLU A 260 20.33 -2.40 16.50
C GLU A 260 18.90 -2.32 15.94
N LEU A 261 17.89 -2.63 16.77
CA LEU A 261 16.49 -2.53 16.37
C LEU A 261 15.90 -1.16 16.67
N LEU A 262 16.36 -0.49 17.72
CA LEU A 262 15.92 0.87 18.05
C LEU A 262 16.33 1.86 16.96
N GLN A 263 17.52 1.69 16.38
CA GLN A 263 18.07 2.63 15.41
C GLN A 263 17.30 2.64 14.08
N ILE A 264 16.68 1.53 13.70
CA ILE A 264 15.99 1.44 12.41
C ILE A 264 14.53 1.86 12.51
N ASN A 265 14.01 2.12 13.70
CA ASN A 265 12.62 2.54 13.91
C ASN A 265 12.60 3.93 14.54
N SER A 266 11.83 4.82 13.96
CA SER A 266 11.64 6.19 14.49
C SER A 266 10.20 6.37 14.96
N MET A 267 9.98 7.31 15.89
CA MET A 267 8.64 7.60 16.38
C MET A 267 7.72 7.99 15.22
N VAL A 268 8.21 8.82 14.32
CA VAL A 268 7.50 9.21 13.11
C VAL A 268 8.30 8.68 11.93
N ARG A 269 7.67 7.85 11.11
CA ARG A 269 8.31 7.16 10.00
C ARG A 269 8.84 8.13 8.93
N ARG A 270 9.93 7.74 8.27
CA ARG A 270 10.57 8.44 7.14
C ARG A 270 11.25 9.75 7.54
N GLY A 271 11.82 9.77 8.73
CA GLY A 271 12.69 10.86 9.16
C GLY A 271 12.04 12.21 9.35
N GLN A 272 10.72 12.25 9.52
CA GLN A 272 10.02 13.49 9.86
C GLN A 272 10.34 13.85 11.29
N SER A 273 9.94 15.06 11.72
CA SER A 273 10.27 15.56 13.06
C SER A 273 10.03 14.52 14.14
N ARG A 274 11.04 14.31 14.99
CA ARG A 274 10.94 13.41 16.13
C ARG A 274 10.16 14.05 17.28
N ILE A 275 10.25 15.38 17.40
CA ILE A 275 9.65 16.10 18.51
C ILE A 275 8.14 16.22 18.30
N GLN A 276 7.39 15.69 19.26
CA GLN A 276 5.95 15.74 19.25
C GLN A 276 5.44 16.26 20.60
N GLY A 277 4.17 16.63 20.67
CA GLY A 277 3.55 17.03 21.92
C GLY A 277 3.44 15.86 22.89
N GLU A 278 3.09 16.16 24.12
CA GLU A 278 2.95 15.14 25.18
C GLU A 278 1.85 14.13 24.87
N GLU A 279 0.71 14.58 24.33
CA GLU A 279 -0.43 13.71 24.08
C GLU A 279 -0.15 12.61 23.05
N PRO A 280 0.44 12.89 21.87
CA PRO A 280 0.77 11.82 20.95
C PRO A 280 1.75 10.81 21.53
N VAL A 281 2.77 11.27 22.26
CA VAL A 281 3.75 10.38 22.88
C VAL A 281 3.07 9.49 23.93
N ALA A 282 2.23 10.09 24.79
CA ALA A 282 1.47 9.35 25.81
C ALA A 282 0.54 8.31 25.17
N PHE A 283 -0.12 8.69 24.07
CA PHE A 283 -0.99 7.78 23.33
C PHE A 283 -0.21 6.59 22.78
N LEU A 284 0.92 6.84 22.14
CA LEU A 284 1.74 5.78 21.55
C LEU A 284 2.21 4.79 22.62
N ASN A 285 2.68 5.34 23.75
CA ASN A 285 3.14 4.53 24.88
C ASN A 285 2.00 3.72 25.51
N LYS A 286 0.81 4.28 25.54
CA LYS A 286 -0.37 3.59 26.08
C LYS A 286 -0.76 2.38 25.22
N ILE A 287 -0.83 2.55 23.90
CA ILE A 287 -1.24 1.44 23.03
C ILE A 287 -0.17 0.33 22.98
N GLN A 288 1.09 0.66 23.22
CA GLN A 288 2.16 -0.35 23.28
C GLN A 288 2.04 -1.27 24.49
N LYS A 289 1.35 -0.86 25.54
CA LYS A 289 1.18 -1.66 26.74
C LYS A 289 0.05 -2.68 26.62
N VAL A 290 -0.75 -2.61 25.57
CA VAL A 290 -1.85 -3.56 25.36
C VAL A 290 -1.26 -4.91 24.98
N GLY A 291 -1.62 -5.96 25.74
CA GLY A 291 -1.16 -7.31 25.48
C GLY A 291 -2.11 -8.09 24.60
N TYR A 292 -1.56 -9.03 23.85
CA TYR A 292 -2.31 -9.89 22.93
C TYR A 292 -1.96 -11.34 23.14
N GLN A 293 -2.83 -12.23 22.66
CA GLN A 293 -2.54 -13.67 22.64
C GLN A 293 -3.10 -14.27 21.36
N LEU A 294 -2.61 -15.43 20.98
CA LEU A 294 -3.12 -16.11 19.78
C LEU A 294 -4.49 -16.72 20.06
N ASN A 295 -5.32 -16.69 19.04
CA ASN A 295 -6.63 -17.35 19.07
C ASN A 295 -6.41 -18.83 18.72
N ASN A 296 -6.35 -19.67 19.73
CA ASN A 296 -6.08 -21.10 19.56
C ASN A 296 -7.11 -21.79 18.67
N PHE A 297 -8.34 -21.33 18.69
CA PHE A 297 -9.40 -21.91 17.87
C PHE A 297 -9.10 -21.69 16.36
N THR A 298 -8.85 -20.45 15.95
CA THR A 298 -8.57 -20.16 14.52
C THR A 298 -7.23 -20.76 14.08
N VAL A 299 -6.22 -20.76 14.95
CA VAL A 299 -4.94 -21.47 14.68
C VAL A 299 -5.21 -22.96 14.42
N GLY A 300 -6.01 -23.59 15.28
CA GLY A 300 -6.34 -25.01 15.15
C GLY A 300 -7.07 -25.34 13.86
N VAL A 301 -8.01 -24.49 13.46
CA VAL A 301 -8.75 -24.68 12.18
C VAL A 301 -7.78 -24.56 11.01
N ALA A 302 -6.90 -23.54 11.03
CA ALA A 302 -5.91 -23.36 9.99
C ALA A 302 -4.96 -24.56 9.86
N GLU A 303 -4.52 -25.10 10.99
CA GLU A 303 -3.66 -26.29 11.01
C GLU A 303 -4.35 -27.50 10.38
N GLN A 304 -5.62 -27.71 10.68
CA GLN A 304 -6.38 -28.81 10.10
C GLN A 304 -6.54 -28.66 8.59
N LEU A 305 -6.69 -27.43 8.11
CA LEU A 305 -6.85 -27.16 6.68
C LEU A 305 -5.54 -27.27 5.91
N ASP A 306 -4.41 -26.87 6.52
CA ASP A 306 -3.12 -26.79 5.84
C ASP A 306 -2.19 -27.95 6.14
N LYS A 307 -2.34 -28.64 7.27
CA LYS A 307 -1.48 -29.74 7.74
C LYS A 307 -0.05 -29.32 8.09
N ASP A 308 0.28 -28.03 7.98
CA ASP A 308 1.59 -27.49 8.41
C ASP A 308 1.41 -26.94 9.84
N GLY A 309 2.16 -27.48 10.77
CA GLY A 309 2.04 -27.13 12.19
C GLY A 309 2.52 -25.71 12.50
N TYR A 310 1.74 -24.98 13.27
CA TYR A 310 2.11 -23.67 13.83
C TYR A 310 2.36 -23.83 15.33
N GLU A 311 3.43 -23.23 15.82
CA GLU A 311 3.68 -23.20 17.26
C GLU A 311 2.82 -22.12 17.90
N VAL A 312 2.01 -22.49 18.89
CA VAL A 312 1.16 -21.57 19.63
C VAL A 312 2.01 -20.90 20.72
N GLY A 313 2.17 -19.60 20.56
CA GLY A 313 3.02 -18.84 21.47
C GLY A 313 2.25 -17.90 22.37
N UNK A 314 3.03 -17.30 23.24
CA UNK A 314 2.57 -16.49 24.27
C UNK A 314 2.03 -15.11 23.87
N UNK A 315 1.84 -14.35 24.73
CA UNK A 315 1.36 -13.03 24.59
C UNK A 315 2.34 -12.20 23.84
N UNK A 316 1.91 -11.34 23.28
CA UNK A 316 2.68 -10.44 22.57
C UNK A 316 2.28 -9.04 22.87
N UNK A 317 3.06 -8.16 22.77
CA UNK A 317 2.91 -6.78 22.78
C UNK A 317 3.40 -6.31 21.47
N LEU A 318 2.89 -5.27 20.99
CA LEU A 318 3.25 -4.70 19.68
C LEU A 318 3.90 -3.34 19.91
N PRO A 319 5.12 -3.14 19.44
CA PRO A 319 5.68 -1.78 19.36
C PRO A 319 4.98 -1.02 18.23
N TRP A 320 4.75 0.28 18.42
CA TRP A 320 4.01 1.12 17.48
C TRP A 320 4.82 2.36 17.12
N SER A 321 4.55 2.89 15.95
CA SER A 321 5.12 4.18 15.49
C SER A 321 4.04 4.96 14.73
N PHE A 322 4.32 6.22 14.45
CA PHE A 322 3.41 7.09 13.68
C PHE A 322 3.87 7.20 12.23
N CYS A 323 2.91 7.33 11.33
CA CYS A 323 3.22 7.95 10.04
C CYS A 323 3.28 9.47 10.22
N TYR A 324 3.78 10.20 9.24
CA TYR A 324 3.93 11.66 9.40
C TYR A 324 2.60 12.40 9.54
N ARG A 325 1.48 11.75 9.23
CA ARG A 325 0.14 12.31 9.37
C ARG A 325 -0.47 12.05 10.75
N GLY A 326 0.17 11.23 11.58
CA GLY A 326 -0.26 10.97 12.95
C GLY A 326 -1.00 9.65 13.16
N ARG A 327 -1.29 8.90 12.11
CA ARG A 327 -1.90 7.57 12.27
C ARG A 327 -0.85 6.61 12.81
N ALA A 328 -1.27 5.75 13.76
CA ALA A 328 -0.38 4.79 14.40
C ALA A 328 -0.38 3.47 13.63
N TYR A 329 0.79 2.86 13.53
CA TYR A 329 1.00 1.59 12.85
C TYR A 329 1.86 0.67 13.71
N PRO A 330 1.48 -0.61 13.85
CA PRO A 330 2.38 -1.55 14.53
C PRO A 330 3.65 -1.73 13.70
N ILE A 331 4.77 -1.85 14.38
CA ILE A 331 6.07 -2.06 13.73
C ILE A 331 6.18 -3.49 13.18
N PRO A 332 5.73 -4.54 13.91
CA PRO A 332 5.83 -5.91 13.37
C PRO A 332 5.06 -6.11 12.07
N SER A 333 5.64 -6.89 11.18
CA SER A 333 5.03 -7.25 9.90
C SER A 333 4.32 -8.60 9.96
N VAL A 334 4.52 -9.38 11.02
CA VAL A 334 3.83 -10.66 11.26
C VAL A 334 3.02 -10.55 12.53
N LEU A 335 1.90 -11.26 12.57
CA LEU A 335 0.96 -11.23 13.70
C LEU A 335 0.57 -9.79 14.03
N SER A 336 0.20 -9.05 13.01
CA SER A 336 -0.22 -7.65 13.13
C SER A 336 -1.74 -7.55 12.97
N LEU A 337 -2.34 -6.63 13.71
CA LEU A 337 -3.77 -6.34 13.55
C LEU A 337 -4.07 -5.69 12.20
N GLN A 338 -3.08 -5.08 11.57
CA GLN A 338 -3.23 -4.46 10.25
C GLN A 338 -2.80 -5.43 9.14
N ASP A 339 -3.39 -6.61 9.16
CA ASP A 339 -3.08 -7.72 8.27
C ASP A 339 -4.35 -8.15 7.52
N THR A 340 -4.26 -9.26 6.83
CA THR A 340 -5.40 -9.91 6.15
C THR A 340 -6.46 -10.33 7.16
N ASP A 341 -7.63 -10.70 6.66
CA ASP A 341 -8.70 -11.27 7.48
C ASP A 341 -8.18 -12.43 8.32
N PHE A 342 -7.40 -13.34 7.71
CA PHE A 342 -6.81 -14.46 8.43
C PHE A 342 -5.87 -13.98 9.54
N GLY A 343 -4.94 -13.08 9.23
CA GLY A 343 -3.99 -12.56 10.21
C GLY A 343 -4.68 -11.89 11.40
N LYS A 344 -5.71 -11.08 11.12
CA LYS A 344 -6.50 -10.43 12.17
C LYS A 344 -7.21 -11.45 13.08
N SER A 345 -7.72 -12.54 12.51
CA SER A 345 -8.48 -13.55 13.26
C SER A 345 -7.61 -14.32 14.25
N LEU A 346 -6.30 -14.30 14.09
CA LEU A 346 -5.37 -15.02 14.96
C LEU A 346 -5.10 -14.31 16.29
N ILE A 347 -5.57 -13.07 16.46
CA ILE A 347 -5.16 -12.22 17.57
C ILE A 347 -6.36 -11.92 18.48
N LEU A 348 -6.17 -12.15 19.79
CA LEU A 348 -7.11 -11.78 20.87
C LEU A 348 -6.39 -10.82 21.80
N PHE A 349 -7.14 -10.00 22.54
CA PHE A 349 -6.56 -9.28 23.66
C PHE A 349 -6.14 -10.28 24.73
N SER A 350 -5.06 -10.00 25.46
CA SER A 350 -4.62 -10.88 26.55
C SER A 350 -5.54 -10.75 27.78
N GLU A 351 -6.20 -9.62 27.92
CA GLU A 351 -7.03 -9.29 29.08
C GLU A 351 -8.51 -9.51 28.76
N SER A 352 -9.14 -10.47 29.45
CA SER A 352 -10.58 -10.77 29.28
C SER A 352 -11.43 -9.93 30.23
N ALA A 353 -12.72 -9.78 29.90
CA ALA A 353 -13.70 -9.11 30.75
C ALA A 353 -14.98 -9.96 30.85
N GLU A 354 -15.60 -9.96 32.03
CA GLU A 354 -16.90 -10.62 32.22
C GLU A 354 -17.92 -9.98 31.30
N ILE A 355 -18.67 -10.84 30.59
CA ILE A 355 -19.63 -10.37 29.59
C ILE A 355 -20.90 -9.87 30.28
N ASN A 356 -21.43 -8.74 29.81
CA ASN A 356 -22.73 -8.22 30.22
C ASN A 356 -23.68 -8.21 29.03
N GLU A 357 -24.90 -7.69 29.23
CA GLU A 357 -25.90 -7.69 28.17
C GLU A 357 -25.46 -6.88 26.96
N GLN A 358 -24.89 -5.70 27.18
CA GLN A 358 -24.35 -4.88 26.09
C GLN A 358 -23.21 -5.61 25.35
N GLY A 359 -22.38 -6.33 26.09
CA GLY A 359 -21.31 -7.14 25.49
C GLY A 359 -21.84 -8.20 24.54
N ARG A 360 -22.95 -8.86 24.93
CA ARG A 360 -23.59 -9.86 24.08
C ARG A 360 -24.10 -9.25 22.78
N GLU A 361 -24.66 -8.04 22.87
CA GLU A 361 -25.12 -7.31 21.68
C GLU A 361 -23.94 -6.96 20.75
N TRP A 362 -22.81 -6.56 21.31
CA TRP A 362 -21.64 -6.24 20.50
C TRP A 362 -20.97 -7.48 19.91
N LEU A 363 -21.05 -8.65 20.57
CA LEU A 363 -20.64 -9.91 19.98
C LEU A 363 -21.51 -10.24 18.76
N ALA A 364 -22.82 -10.08 18.89
CA ALA A 364 -23.75 -10.28 17.77
C ALA A 364 -23.43 -9.31 16.62
N PHE A 365 -23.14 -8.06 16.96
CA PHE A 365 -22.71 -7.04 15.99
C PHE A 365 -21.48 -7.51 15.19
N GLN A 366 -20.49 -8.07 15.89
CA GLN A 366 -19.26 -8.56 15.23
C GLN A 366 -19.56 -9.74 14.29
N VAL A 367 -20.41 -10.67 14.71
CA VAL A 367 -20.82 -11.80 13.87
C VAL A 367 -21.48 -11.28 12.60
N ALA A 368 -22.46 -10.40 12.72
CA ALA A 368 -23.19 -9.87 11.55
C ALA A 368 -22.30 -9.04 10.64
N THR A 369 -21.45 -8.19 11.22
CA THR A 369 -20.56 -7.32 10.45
C THR A 369 -19.59 -8.14 9.61
N THR A 370 -18.95 -9.16 10.21
CA THR A 370 -18.00 -10.02 9.49
C THR A 370 -18.69 -10.90 8.46
N ALA A 371 -19.99 -11.19 8.65
CA ALA A 371 -20.79 -11.91 7.66
C ALA A 371 -21.11 -11.04 6.43
N GLY A 372 -20.90 -9.73 6.52
CA GLY A 372 -21.16 -8.82 5.41
C GLY A 372 -22.38 -7.93 5.61
N LYS A 373 -22.90 -7.84 6.83
CA LYS A 373 -24.09 -7.03 7.18
C LYS A 373 -23.72 -5.65 7.72
N ASP A 374 -22.54 -5.17 7.38
CA ASP A 374 -22.00 -3.91 7.90
C ASP A 374 -22.78 -2.67 7.47
N LYS A 375 -23.68 -2.79 6.48
CA LYS A 375 -24.53 -1.67 6.04
C LYS A 375 -25.94 -1.73 6.63
N ASP A 376 -26.26 -2.77 7.39
CA ASP A 376 -27.59 -2.93 8.00
C ASP A 376 -27.67 -2.11 9.30
N SER A 377 -28.90 -1.82 9.76
CA SER A 377 -29.11 -1.16 11.05
C SER A 377 -28.68 -2.08 12.19
N MET A 378 -28.45 -1.50 13.37
CA MET A 378 -28.08 -2.28 14.56
C MET A 378 -29.14 -3.35 14.86
N SER A 379 -30.44 -2.99 14.78
CA SER A 379 -31.53 -3.94 15.03
C SER A 379 -31.57 -5.05 13.97
N ASP A 380 -31.31 -4.72 12.72
CA ASP A 380 -31.28 -5.72 11.63
C ASP A 380 -30.09 -6.68 11.79
N ARG A 381 -28.93 -6.18 12.24
CA ARG A 381 -27.79 -7.04 12.53
C ARG A 381 -28.09 -8.00 13.68
N GLN A 382 -28.72 -7.52 14.76
CA GLN A 382 -29.14 -8.35 15.89
C GLN A 382 -30.15 -9.41 15.42
N GLN A 383 -31.12 -9.02 14.59
CA GLN A 383 -32.13 -9.94 14.08
C GLN A 383 -31.50 -11.00 13.16
N TRP A 384 -30.53 -10.59 12.30
CA TRP A 384 -29.84 -11.54 11.45
C TRP A 384 -29.16 -12.64 12.26
N VAL A 385 -28.51 -12.28 13.36
CA VAL A 385 -27.86 -13.25 14.24
C VAL A 385 -28.90 -14.21 14.86
N LYS A 386 -30.03 -13.69 15.32
CA LYS A 386 -31.11 -14.51 15.88
C LYS A 386 -31.67 -15.48 14.83
N ASP A 387 -31.79 -15.03 13.60
CA ASP A 387 -32.31 -15.86 12.50
C ASP A 387 -31.31 -16.92 12.03
N ASN A 388 -30.02 -16.77 12.38
CA ASN A 388 -28.93 -17.64 11.90
C ASN A 388 -28.23 -18.38 13.03
N LEU A 389 -28.89 -18.60 14.18
CA LEU A 389 -28.26 -19.28 15.33
C LEU A 389 -27.77 -20.68 14.99
N GLU A 390 -28.51 -21.43 14.15
CA GLU A 390 -28.05 -22.78 13.73
C GLU A 390 -26.79 -22.71 12.87
N LEU A 391 -26.71 -21.76 11.96
CA LEU A 391 -25.51 -21.53 11.15
C LEU A 391 -24.31 -21.24 12.05
N ILE A 392 -24.48 -20.31 12.98
CA ILE A 392 -23.42 -19.88 13.92
C ILE A 392 -22.96 -21.08 14.76
N LYS A 393 -23.90 -21.86 15.31
CA LYS A 393 -23.63 -23.05 16.10
C LYS A 393 -22.82 -24.07 15.27
N ASN A 394 -23.28 -24.37 14.06
CA ASN A 394 -22.63 -25.37 13.18
C ASN A 394 -21.21 -24.96 12.82
N VAL A 395 -21.01 -23.70 12.44
CA VAL A 395 -19.69 -23.16 12.09
C VAL A 395 -18.75 -23.22 13.30
N ALA A 396 -19.25 -22.85 14.48
CA ALA A 396 -18.46 -22.83 15.71
C ALA A 396 -18.04 -24.23 16.16
N LYS A 397 -18.94 -25.20 16.05
CA LYS A 397 -18.70 -26.57 16.54
C LYS A 397 -17.90 -27.42 15.56
N ASP A 398 -18.14 -27.26 14.26
CA ASP A 398 -17.49 -28.08 13.24
C ASP A 398 -17.11 -27.21 12.03
N PRO A 399 -16.11 -26.35 12.18
CA PRO A 399 -15.76 -25.40 11.11
C PRO A 399 -15.31 -26.10 9.82
N ILE A 400 -14.65 -27.24 9.91
CA ILE A 400 -14.20 -27.97 8.71
C ILE A 400 -15.40 -28.59 7.98
N GLY A 401 -16.31 -29.22 8.71
CA GLY A 401 -17.51 -29.84 8.12
C GLY A 401 -18.46 -28.83 7.49
N TYR A 402 -18.47 -27.62 8.00
CA TYR A 402 -19.35 -26.54 7.52
C TYR A 402 -18.59 -25.44 6.80
N ILE A 403 -17.44 -25.77 6.19
CA ILE A 403 -16.57 -24.78 5.55
C ILE A 403 -17.32 -23.96 4.48
N HIS A 404 -18.22 -24.58 3.73
CA HIS A 404 -18.97 -23.88 2.68
C HIS A 404 -19.98 -22.86 3.23
N GLU A 405 -20.25 -22.92 4.52
CA GLU A 405 -21.15 -21.96 5.18
C GLU A 405 -20.44 -20.67 5.58
N TRP A 406 -19.10 -20.69 5.71
CA TRP A 406 -18.37 -19.50 6.14
C TRP A 406 -17.30 -19.02 5.16
N GLU A 407 -16.81 -19.87 4.24
CA GLU A 407 -15.71 -19.48 3.33
C GLU A 407 -16.09 -18.31 2.40
N GLY A 408 -17.38 -18.14 2.11
CA GLY A 408 -17.87 -17.14 1.17
C GLY A 408 -18.36 -15.83 1.79
N VAL A 409 -18.29 -15.67 3.11
CA VAL A 409 -18.73 -14.42 3.75
C VAL A 409 -17.67 -13.33 3.57
N SER A 410 -18.00 -12.11 3.95
CA SER A 410 -17.17 -10.93 3.73
C SER A 410 -15.77 -11.05 4.35
N GLU A 411 -15.72 -11.46 5.61
CA GLU A 411 -14.46 -11.69 6.35
C GLU A 411 -14.51 -13.07 6.98
N PRO A 412 -14.21 -14.13 6.22
CA PRO A 412 -14.46 -15.51 6.68
C PRO A 412 -13.77 -15.89 8.00
N TRP A 413 -12.49 -15.56 8.15
CA TRP A 413 -11.75 -15.97 9.34
C TRP A 413 -12.18 -15.19 10.58
N CYS A 414 -12.43 -13.89 10.45
CA CYS A 414 -12.94 -13.09 11.57
C CYS A 414 -14.37 -13.50 11.91
N PHE A 415 -15.18 -13.87 10.90
CA PHE A 415 -16.52 -14.42 11.11
C PHE A 415 -16.46 -15.72 11.91
N LEU A 416 -15.53 -16.61 11.52
CA LEU A 416 -15.32 -17.89 12.22
C LEU A 416 -14.99 -17.64 13.70
N ALA A 417 -14.06 -16.73 13.98
CA ALA A 417 -13.69 -16.38 15.35
C ALA A 417 -14.89 -15.81 16.14
N ALA A 418 -15.66 -14.93 15.50
CA ALA A 418 -16.83 -14.31 16.13
C ALA A 418 -17.92 -15.33 16.41
N CYS A 419 -18.17 -16.26 15.48
CA CYS A 419 -19.14 -17.35 15.66
C CYS A 419 -18.79 -18.22 16.86
N ARG A 420 -17.50 -18.57 16.98
CA ARG A 420 -17.03 -19.41 18.09
C ARG A 420 -17.26 -18.70 19.43
N GLU A 421 -16.90 -17.42 19.52
CA GLU A 421 -17.05 -16.66 20.75
C GLU A 421 -18.54 -16.50 21.09
N TYR A 422 -19.38 -16.17 20.11
CA TYR A 422 -20.82 -16.03 20.31
C TYR A 422 -21.44 -17.35 20.75
N TYR A 423 -21.05 -18.46 20.11
CA TYR A 423 -21.54 -19.79 20.47
C TYR A 423 -21.22 -20.12 21.93
N GLU A 424 -19.97 -19.95 22.34
CA GLU A 424 -19.55 -20.32 23.70
C GLU A 424 -20.21 -19.46 24.78
N ILE A 425 -20.43 -18.17 24.50
CA ILE A 425 -20.97 -17.24 25.50
C ILE A 425 -22.49 -17.20 25.49
N VAL A 426 -23.13 -17.11 24.33
CA VAL A 426 -24.55 -16.84 24.21
C VAL A 426 -25.35 -18.13 24.02
N ILE A 427 -24.91 -19.04 23.18
CA ILE A 427 -25.69 -20.27 22.84
C ILE A 427 -25.39 -21.38 23.85
N ALA A 428 -24.15 -21.82 23.96
CA ALA A 428 -23.78 -22.93 24.86
C ALA A 428 -23.61 -22.48 26.30
N LYS A 429 -23.32 -21.23 26.56
CA LYS A 429 -23.12 -20.64 27.89
C LYS A 429 -22.04 -21.35 28.69
N THR A 430 -20.99 -21.82 27.99
CA THR A 430 -19.83 -22.49 28.58
C THR A 430 -18.73 -21.51 28.98
N LYS A 431 -18.86 -20.23 28.63
CA LYS A 431 -17.87 -19.20 28.84
C LYS A 431 -18.57 -17.92 29.29
N THR A 432 -17.97 -17.21 30.25
CA THR A 432 -18.57 -15.99 30.81
C THR A 432 -17.74 -14.73 30.55
N THR A 433 -16.49 -14.91 30.00
CA THR A 433 -15.61 -13.77 29.73
C THR A 433 -15.28 -13.70 28.25
N THR A 434 -14.93 -12.51 27.79
CA THR A 434 -14.53 -12.31 26.39
C THR A 434 -13.27 -11.44 26.29
N ASN A 435 -12.43 -11.80 25.33
CA ASN A 435 -11.25 -11.00 24.93
C ASN A 435 -11.17 -10.87 23.41
N LEU A 436 -12.27 -11.16 22.71
CA LEU A 436 -12.32 -11.04 21.26
C LEU A 436 -12.33 -9.55 20.86
N PRO A 437 -11.43 -9.11 19.96
CA PRO A 437 -11.51 -7.74 19.45
C PRO A 437 -12.77 -7.52 18.62
N ILE A 438 -13.52 -6.47 18.97
CA ILE A 438 -14.69 -6.03 18.21
C ILE A 438 -14.27 -4.79 17.45
N ALA A 439 -14.42 -4.81 16.12
CA ALA A 439 -13.99 -3.70 15.27
C ALA A 439 -15.16 -2.77 14.96
N THR A 440 -14.95 -1.48 15.13
CA THR A 440 -15.92 -0.46 14.72
C THR A 440 -15.21 0.62 13.91
N ASP A 441 -15.98 1.31 13.10
CA ASP A 441 -15.49 2.25 12.14
C ASP A 441 -16.44 3.45 12.05
N ALA A 442 -15.90 4.59 11.67
CA ALA A 442 -16.72 5.75 11.39
C ALA A 442 -17.42 5.60 10.04
N THR A 443 -18.64 6.06 9.94
CA THR A 443 -19.38 6.03 8.68
C THR A 443 -18.88 7.17 7.79
N CYS A 444 -17.97 6.88 6.84
CA CYS A 444 -17.34 7.88 5.97
C CYS A 444 -16.55 8.91 6.78
N SER A 445 -15.52 8.44 7.51
CA SER A 445 -14.74 9.29 8.41
C SER A 445 -14.23 10.58 7.75
N GLY A 446 -13.76 10.50 6.50
CA GLY A 446 -13.26 11.69 5.78
C GLY A 446 -14.33 12.75 5.59
N LEU A 447 -15.53 12.35 5.22
CA LEU A 447 -16.64 13.29 5.05
C LEU A 447 -17.16 13.82 6.39
N GLN A 448 -17.11 12.99 7.45
CA GLN A 448 -17.47 13.45 8.81
C GLN A 448 -16.51 14.55 9.27
N ILE A 449 -15.21 14.37 9.03
CA ILE A 449 -14.19 15.38 9.37
C ILE A 449 -14.43 16.67 8.55
N LEU A 450 -14.66 16.52 7.23
CA LEU A 450 -14.91 17.69 6.37
C LEU A 450 -16.19 18.42 6.76
N ALA A 451 -17.25 17.70 7.14
CA ALA A 451 -18.48 18.30 7.63
C ALA A 451 -18.23 19.11 8.91
N GLY A 452 -17.41 18.57 9.82
CA GLY A 452 -17.03 19.27 11.04
C GLY A 452 -16.19 20.52 10.75
N LEU A 453 -15.23 20.42 9.83
CA LEU A 453 -14.37 21.55 9.46
C LEU A 453 -15.17 22.68 8.82
N ALA A 454 -16.07 22.36 7.89
CA ALA A 454 -16.91 23.34 7.19
C ALA A 454 -18.12 23.76 8.00
N LYS A 455 -18.41 23.05 9.09
CA LYS A 455 -19.63 23.20 9.90
C LYS A 455 -20.87 23.14 8.98
N ASP A 456 -20.91 22.07 8.17
CA ASP A 456 -21.91 21.85 7.11
C ASP A 456 -22.97 20.86 7.61
N ARG A 457 -24.15 21.38 7.96
CA ARG A 457 -25.24 20.55 8.49
C ARG A 457 -25.74 19.53 7.45
N SER A 458 -25.89 19.93 6.18
CA SER A 458 -26.45 19.04 5.16
C SER A 458 -25.57 17.81 4.94
N THR A 459 -24.25 17.99 4.88
CA THR A 459 -23.31 16.85 4.79
C THR A 459 -23.36 16.02 6.08
N ALA A 460 -23.39 16.68 7.24
CA ALA A 460 -23.40 16.02 8.54
C ALA A 460 -24.59 15.06 8.68
N CYS A 461 -25.76 15.43 8.16
CA CYS A 461 -26.93 14.55 8.16
C CYS A 461 -26.66 13.26 7.39
N LEU A 462 -26.03 13.38 6.22
CA LEU A 462 -25.83 12.25 5.33
C LEU A 462 -24.69 11.31 5.74
N VAL A 463 -23.82 11.77 6.62
CA VAL A 463 -22.69 10.94 7.10
C VAL A 463 -22.83 10.60 8.60
N ASN A 464 -24.05 10.69 9.11
CA ASN A 464 -24.42 10.20 10.43
C ASN A 464 -23.78 10.96 11.60
N VAL A 465 -23.41 12.22 11.39
CA VAL A 465 -23.03 13.12 12.48
C VAL A 465 -24.27 13.58 13.25
N ILE A 466 -25.37 13.78 12.53
CA ILE A 466 -26.65 14.16 13.12
C ILE A 466 -27.49 12.89 13.34
N PRO A 467 -28.16 12.75 14.51
CA PRO A 467 -28.94 11.52 14.82
C PRO A 467 -30.04 11.24 13.81
N ASP A 468 -30.25 9.97 13.50
CA ASP A 468 -31.36 9.49 12.68
C ASP A 468 -31.69 8.06 13.14
N ASP A 469 -32.92 7.63 12.90
CA ASP A 469 -33.39 6.28 13.23
C ASP A 469 -32.76 5.21 12.34
N LYS A 470 -32.29 5.59 11.17
CA LYS A 470 -31.65 4.68 10.20
C LYS A 470 -30.31 5.25 9.75
N PRO A 471 -29.36 4.37 9.39
CA PRO A 471 -28.11 4.86 8.80
C PRO A 471 -28.41 5.65 7.53
N GLN A 472 -27.86 6.84 7.41
CA GLN A 472 -27.98 7.67 6.19
C GLN A 472 -26.92 7.25 5.18
N ASP A 473 -27.19 7.51 3.92
CA ASP A 473 -26.33 7.05 2.83
C ASP A 473 -26.08 8.19 1.82
N ALA A 474 -24.96 8.86 1.99
CA ALA A 474 -24.55 9.94 1.08
C ALA A 474 -24.39 9.45 -0.36
N TYR A 475 -23.97 8.20 -0.53
CA TYR A 475 -23.79 7.63 -1.87
C TYR A 475 -25.12 7.52 -2.62
N ALA A 476 -26.13 7.00 -1.93
CA ALA A 476 -27.48 6.91 -2.52
C ALA A 476 -28.02 8.30 -2.87
N ALA A 477 -27.79 9.28 -2.00
CA ALA A 477 -28.26 10.65 -2.24
C ALA A 477 -27.62 11.24 -3.50
N VAL A 478 -26.32 11.04 -3.68
CA VAL A 478 -25.61 11.50 -4.88
C VAL A 478 -26.14 10.81 -6.13
N ALA A 479 -26.32 9.48 -6.08
CA ALA A 479 -26.81 8.71 -7.24
C ALA A 479 -28.21 9.17 -7.65
N ASN A 480 -29.10 9.36 -6.69
CA ASN A 480 -30.49 9.78 -6.96
C ASN A 480 -30.53 11.15 -7.60
N LEU A 481 -29.72 12.09 -7.13
CA LEU A 481 -29.69 13.43 -7.70
C LEU A 481 -29.02 13.46 -9.07
N ALA A 482 -28.01 12.62 -9.30
CA ALA A 482 -27.28 12.57 -10.58
C ALA A 482 -28.11 11.91 -11.69
N ARG A 483 -28.95 10.94 -11.34
CA ARG A 483 -29.65 10.08 -12.33
C ARG A 483 -30.36 10.85 -13.43
N PRO A 484 -31.19 11.89 -13.17
CA PRO A 484 -31.88 12.58 -14.25
C PRO A 484 -30.96 13.27 -15.27
N ASN A 485 -29.71 13.55 -14.86
CA ASN A 485 -28.74 14.25 -15.72
C ASN A 485 -27.76 13.29 -16.41
N CYS A 486 -27.90 11.98 -16.18
CA CYS A 486 -27.11 10.96 -16.86
C CYS A 486 -27.74 10.64 -18.22
N PRO A 487 -26.95 10.08 -19.17
CA PRO A 487 -27.53 9.58 -20.41
C PRO A 487 -28.65 8.59 -20.14
N GLU A 488 -29.69 8.60 -20.97
CA GLU A 488 -30.85 7.72 -20.81
C GLU A 488 -30.44 6.24 -20.70
N SER A 489 -29.44 5.84 -21.45
CA SER A 489 -28.92 4.46 -21.43
C SER A 489 -28.33 4.07 -20.07
N ILE A 490 -27.89 5.05 -19.28
CA ILE A 490 -27.21 4.82 -18.00
C ILE A 490 -28.15 4.96 -16.80
N GLN A 491 -29.24 5.75 -16.97
CA GLN A 491 -30.16 6.04 -15.85
C GLN A 491 -30.65 4.79 -15.11
N PRO A 492 -31.03 3.69 -15.79
CA PRO A 492 -31.48 2.48 -15.07
C PRO A 492 -30.42 1.82 -14.19
N TYR A 493 -29.14 2.07 -14.46
CA TYR A 493 -28.03 1.45 -13.75
C TYR A 493 -27.42 2.35 -12.68
N MET A 494 -27.79 3.64 -12.66
CA MET A 494 -27.22 4.61 -11.71
C MET A 494 -27.76 4.34 -10.30
N ASP A 495 -26.87 3.87 -9.40
CA ASP A 495 -27.21 3.58 -8.02
C ASP A 495 -26.02 3.88 -7.11
N ARG A 496 -26.16 3.58 -5.81
CA ARG A 496 -25.11 3.86 -4.84
C ARG A 496 -23.77 3.16 -5.18
N LYS A 497 -23.81 1.97 -5.76
CA LYS A 497 -22.59 1.22 -6.10
C LYS A 497 -21.79 1.94 -7.19
N VAL A 498 -22.47 2.55 -8.15
CA VAL A 498 -21.81 3.26 -9.25
C VAL A 498 -21.05 4.48 -8.74
N VAL A 499 -21.58 5.20 -7.76
CA VAL A 499 -20.98 6.44 -7.28
C VAL A 499 -20.13 6.27 -6.02
N LYS A 500 -20.22 5.12 -5.34
CA LYS A 500 -19.57 4.91 -4.04
C LYS A 500 -18.10 5.30 -4.05
N LYS A 501 -17.32 4.75 -4.98
CA LYS A 501 -15.88 4.98 -5.02
C LYS A 501 -15.55 6.45 -5.32
N THR A 502 -16.33 7.09 -6.19
CA THR A 502 -16.16 8.50 -6.53
C THR A 502 -16.38 9.39 -5.30
N VAL A 503 -17.46 9.16 -4.56
CA VAL A 503 -17.78 9.97 -3.35
C VAL A 503 -16.79 9.64 -2.21
N MET A 504 -16.50 8.35 -2.01
CA MET A 504 -15.61 7.89 -0.94
C MET A 504 -14.18 8.44 -1.11
N THR A 505 -13.74 8.65 -2.34
CA THR A 505 -12.40 9.15 -2.61
C THR A 505 -12.31 10.68 -2.67
N LEU A 506 -13.42 11.40 -2.50
CA LEU A 506 -13.40 12.85 -2.44
C LEU A 506 -12.44 13.39 -1.37
N PRO A 507 -12.46 12.87 -0.12
CA PRO A 507 -11.51 13.33 0.88
C PRO A 507 -10.05 13.05 0.53
N TYR A 508 -9.81 12.14 -0.42
CA TYR A 508 -8.46 11.83 -0.90
C TYR A 508 -8.14 12.57 -2.19
N ASN A 509 -8.94 13.58 -2.50
CA ASN A 509 -8.73 14.53 -3.60
C ASN A 509 -8.81 13.89 -5.00
N SER A 510 -9.68 12.90 -5.16
CA SER A 510 -9.88 12.29 -6.48
C SER A 510 -10.45 13.33 -7.44
N LYS A 511 -10.02 13.25 -8.69
CA LYS A 511 -10.34 14.21 -9.75
C LYS A 511 -11.25 13.56 -10.79
N PRO A 512 -11.89 14.37 -11.67
CA PRO A 512 -12.74 13.80 -12.72
C PRO A 512 -12.08 12.71 -13.54
N TYR A 513 -10.79 12.82 -13.80
CA TYR A 513 -10.04 11.80 -14.55
C TYR A 513 -10.12 10.44 -13.85
N SER A 514 -9.86 10.41 -12.53
CA SER A 514 -9.95 9.16 -11.75
C SER A 514 -11.39 8.67 -11.65
N ASN A 515 -12.33 9.60 -11.52
CA ASN A 515 -13.76 9.25 -11.43
C ASN A 515 -14.23 8.51 -12.68
N ARG A 516 -13.69 8.83 -13.86
CA ARG A 516 -14.01 8.14 -15.10
C ARG A 516 -13.76 6.63 -14.97
N SER A 517 -12.60 6.25 -14.49
CA SER A 517 -12.29 4.81 -14.34
C SER A 517 -13.16 4.15 -13.26
N TYR A 518 -13.42 4.84 -12.15
CA TYR A 518 -14.26 4.29 -11.07
C TYR A 518 -15.68 4.01 -11.57
N ILE A 519 -16.27 4.95 -12.29
CA ILE A 519 -17.64 4.83 -12.79
C ILE A 519 -17.70 3.78 -13.90
N ARG A 520 -16.72 3.78 -14.81
CA ARG A 520 -16.63 2.78 -15.88
C ARG A 520 -16.58 1.36 -15.32
N GLU A 521 -15.70 1.13 -14.33
CA GLU A 521 -15.53 -0.18 -13.69
C GLU A 521 -16.82 -0.63 -12.99
N ALA A 522 -17.47 0.28 -12.27
CA ALA A 522 -18.71 -0.04 -11.57
C ALA A 522 -19.83 -0.43 -12.54
N LEU A 523 -19.94 0.29 -13.67
CA LEU A 523 -20.92 -0.05 -14.71
C LEU A 523 -20.57 -1.37 -15.39
N LYS A 524 -19.29 -1.64 -15.62
CA LYS A 524 -18.84 -2.90 -16.23
C LYS A 524 -19.22 -4.10 -15.36
N GLU A 525 -19.14 -3.95 -14.04
CA GLU A 525 -19.57 -5.00 -13.10
C GLU A 525 -21.07 -5.31 -13.25
N LYS A 526 -21.86 -4.35 -13.72
CA LYS A 526 -23.28 -4.53 -14.01
C LYS A 526 -23.56 -4.98 -15.44
N GLY A 527 -22.51 -5.27 -16.21
CA GLY A 527 -22.62 -5.69 -17.61
C GLY A 527 -22.87 -4.56 -18.59
N VAL A 528 -22.57 -3.32 -18.20
CA VAL A 528 -22.82 -2.14 -19.04
C VAL A 528 -21.50 -1.59 -19.57
N GLU A 529 -21.36 -1.50 -20.89
CA GLU A 529 -20.25 -0.81 -21.53
C GLU A 529 -20.69 0.59 -21.92
N ILE A 530 -19.93 1.59 -21.50
CA ILE A 530 -20.27 3.00 -21.68
C ILE A 530 -19.28 3.64 -22.65
N ASP A 531 -19.75 4.41 -23.63
CA ASP A 531 -18.86 5.10 -24.55
C ASP A 531 -18.28 6.37 -23.88
N GLN A 532 -17.29 6.99 -24.53
CA GLN A 532 -16.52 8.08 -23.93
C GLN A 532 -17.39 9.34 -23.68
N ASP A 533 -18.30 9.66 -24.60
CA ASP A 533 -19.15 10.82 -24.45
C ASP A 533 -20.18 10.63 -23.34
N GLU A 534 -20.79 9.45 -23.28
CA GLU A 534 -21.73 9.09 -22.21
C GLU A 534 -21.01 9.09 -20.85
N LEU A 535 -19.77 8.60 -20.81
CA LEU A 535 -18.99 8.59 -19.57
C LEU A 535 -18.68 10.01 -19.11
N THR A 536 -18.31 10.89 -20.01
CA THR A 536 -18.05 12.31 -19.69
C THR A 536 -19.31 12.95 -19.10
N GLN A 537 -20.47 12.73 -19.70
CA GLN A 537 -21.74 13.25 -19.20
C GLN A 537 -22.07 12.68 -17.81
N THR A 538 -21.84 11.37 -17.62
CA THR A 538 -22.12 10.69 -16.34
C THR A 538 -21.22 11.23 -15.23
N VAL A 539 -19.92 11.39 -15.49
CA VAL A 539 -18.98 11.94 -14.51
C VAL A 539 -19.38 13.36 -14.11
N LYS A 540 -19.76 14.18 -15.11
CA LYS A 540 -20.20 15.55 -14.83
C LYS A 540 -21.47 15.55 -13.97
N ALA A 541 -22.43 14.70 -14.29
CA ALA A 541 -23.69 14.60 -13.51
C ALA A 541 -23.40 14.21 -12.06
N VAL A 542 -22.52 13.25 -11.84
CA VAL A 542 -22.15 12.80 -10.49
C VAL A 542 -21.44 13.92 -9.72
N ARG A 543 -20.48 14.59 -10.34
CA ARG A 543 -19.74 15.67 -9.67
C ARG A 543 -20.64 16.87 -9.36
N ASP A 544 -21.54 17.22 -10.27
CA ASP A 544 -22.51 18.30 -10.01
C ASP A 544 -23.43 17.94 -8.84
N ALA A 545 -23.85 16.67 -8.76
CA ALA A 545 -24.65 16.19 -7.63
C ALA A 545 -23.87 16.29 -6.32
N MET A 546 -22.57 15.97 -6.35
CA MET A 546 -21.73 16.09 -5.15
C MET A 546 -21.64 17.53 -4.64
N HIS A 547 -21.60 18.51 -5.55
CA HIS A 547 -21.59 19.93 -5.14
C HIS A 547 -22.86 20.32 -4.40
N VAL A 548 -23.99 19.69 -4.71
CA VAL A 548 -25.28 19.96 -4.05
C VAL A 548 -25.40 19.15 -2.74
N ILE A 549 -25.03 17.87 -2.77
CA ILE A 549 -25.25 16.94 -1.65
C ILE A 549 -24.21 17.15 -0.55
N VAL A 550 -22.93 17.37 -0.91
CA VAL A 550 -21.84 17.58 0.05
C VAL A 550 -21.08 18.88 -0.28
N PRO A 551 -21.77 20.04 -0.14
CA PRO A 551 -21.16 21.31 -0.57
C PRO A 551 -19.97 21.74 0.30
N GLY A 552 -20.04 21.51 1.61
CA GLY A 552 -18.94 21.87 2.51
C GLY A 552 -17.65 21.16 2.15
N PRO A 553 -17.65 19.81 2.07
CA PRO A 553 -16.46 19.08 1.64
C PRO A 553 -15.92 19.53 0.29
N MET A 554 -16.76 19.73 -0.69
CA MET A 554 -16.32 20.16 -2.02
C MET A 554 -15.61 21.52 -1.96
N ARG A 555 -16.18 22.47 -1.23
CA ARG A 555 -15.61 23.83 -1.08
C ARG A 555 -14.29 23.79 -0.29
N VAL A 556 -14.23 23.03 0.79
CA VAL A 556 -13.01 22.91 1.62
C VAL A 556 -11.87 22.32 0.81
N MET A 557 -12.14 21.24 0.06
CA MET A 557 -11.12 20.61 -0.77
C MET A 557 -10.54 21.59 -1.78
N LYS A 558 -11.40 22.34 -2.46
CA LYS A 558 -10.97 23.32 -3.47
C LYS A 558 -10.17 24.46 -2.81
N TRP A 559 -10.63 24.96 -1.66
CA TRP A 559 -9.96 26.03 -0.94
C TRP A 559 -8.55 25.62 -0.53
N ILE A 560 -8.39 24.40 0.01
CA ILE A 560 -7.07 23.90 0.40
C ILE A 560 -6.13 23.87 -0.80
N GLU A 561 -6.58 23.32 -1.94
CA GLU A 561 -5.75 23.26 -3.15
C GLU A 561 -5.29 24.65 -3.60
N THR A 562 -6.21 25.61 -3.60
CA THR A 562 -5.93 26.97 -4.03
C THR A 562 -4.92 27.66 -3.11
N GLU A 563 -5.14 27.56 -1.78
CA GLU A 563 -4.26 28.21 -0.81
C GLU A 563 -2.88 27.57 -0.75
N VAL A 564 -2.80 26.25 -0.84
CA VAL A 564 -1.51 25.56 -0.89
C VAL A 564 -0.72 25.98 -2.13
N SER A 565 -1.38 26.08 -3.28
CA SER A 565 -0.72 26.54 -4.51
C SER A 565 -0.12 27.95 -4.33
N LYS A 566 -0.88 28.86 -3.72
CA LYS A 566 -0.41 30.24 -3.46
C LYS A 566 0.76 30.28 -2.51
N VAL A 567 0.69 29.55 -1.40
CA VAL A 567 1.73 29.52 -0.36
C VAL A 567 3.05 28.99 -0.94
N LEU A 568 2.98 27.95 -1.76
CA LEU A 568 4.18 27.36 -2.37
C LEU A 568 4.73 28.27 -3.48
N ALA A 569 3.86 28.98 -4.22
CA ALA A 569 4.31 29.95 -5.22
C ALA A 569 5.07 31.11 -4.57
N ASP A 570 4.73 31.46 -3.32
CA ASP A 570 5.39 32.50 -2.56
C ASP A 570 6.74 32.05 -1.95
N GLY A 571 7.15 30.79 -2.18
CA GLY A 571 8.47 30.31 -1.83
C GLY A 571 8.57 29.37 -0.64
N LYS A 572 7.47 28.99 -0.02
CA LYS A 572 7.51 28.00 1.07
C LYS A 572 8.00 26.64 0.54
N GLU A 573 8.85 25.98 1.32
CA GLU A 573 9.44 24.71 0.93
C GLU A 573 8.73 23.49 1.52
N TYR A 574 7.89 23.69 2.56
CA TYR A 574 7.11 22.63 3.19
C TYR A 574 5.91 23.25 3.90
N LEU A 575 4.97 22.39 4.27
CA LEU A 575 3.81 22.80 5.06
C LEU A 575 3.87 22.11 6.42
N GLU A 576 3.51 22.85 7.46
CA GLU A 576 3.49 22.32 8.82
C GLU A 576 2.24 22.77 9.53
N TRP A 577 1.60 21.86 10.24
CA TRP A 577 0.46 22.21 11.09
C TRP A 577 0.45 21.30 12.31
N GLU A 578 -0.17 21.80 13.38
CA GLU A 578 -0.34 21.07 14.63
C GLU A 578 -1.82 20.72 14.78
N THR A 579 -2.10 19.46 15.10
CA THR A 579 -3.47 18.96 15.29
C THR A 579 -3.97 19.28 16.70
N PRO A 580 -5.29 19.13 16.96
CA PRO A 580 -5.80 19.33 18.31
C PRO A 580 -5.21 18.41 19.39
N SER A 581 -4.63 17.27 19.02
CA SER A 581 -3.92 16.42 19.99
C SER A 581 -2.44 16.81 20.13
N ASN A 582 -2.04 17.94 19.55
CA ASN A 582 -0.66 18.44 19.56
C ASN A 582 0.32 17.56 18.79
N PHE A 583 -0.18 16.84 17.77
CA PHE A 583 0.68 16.14 16.82
C PHE A 583 1.11 17.13 15.74
N THR A 584 2.42 17.24 15.50
CA THR A 584 2.94 18.11 14.45
C THR A 584 3.08 17.32 13.16
N VAL A 585 2.34 17.76 12.14
CA VAL A 585 2.47 17.20 10.78
C VAL A 585 3.44 18.09 10.01
N ARG A 586 4.53 17.50 9.52
CA ARG A 586 5.45 18.21 8.63
C ARG A 586 5.37 17.54 7.26
N GLN A 587 4.78 18.25 6.31
CA GLN A 587 4.62 17.76 4.96
C GLN A 587 5.68 18.41 4.07
N LYS A 588 6.74 17.66 3.81
CA LYS A 588 7.85 18.10 2.96
C LYS A 588 7.97 17.13 1.80
N LEU A 589 7.41 17.49 0.67
CA LEU A 589 7.35 16.66 -0.53
C LEU A 589 8.23 17.28 -1.60
N ASN A 590 9.34 16.61 -1.89
CA ASN A 590 10.32 17.08 -2.86
C ASN A 590 10.25 16.22 -4.12
N LYS A 591 10.56 16.84 -5.26
CA LYS A 591 10.58 16.14 -6.53
C LYS A 591 11.67 15.08 -6.53
N ARG A 592 11.29 13.86 -6.87
CA ARG A 592 12.24 12.82 -7.20
C ARG A 592 12.30 12.81 -8.72
N GLU A 593 13.39 13.30 -9.29
CA GLU A 593 13.58 13.20 -10.72
C GLU A 593 14.01 11.77 -11.02
N VAL A 594 13.10 11.04 -11.62
CA VAL A 594 13.30 9.64 -11.98
C VAL A 594 13.12 9.53 -13.48
N VAL A 595 14.13 8.97 -14.15
CA VAL A 595 14.00 8.59 -15.56
C VAL A 595 13.43 7.19 -15.57
N ARG A 596 12.22 7.07 -16.09
CA ARG A 596 11.52 5.78 -16.16
C ARG A 596 11.82 5.13 -17.51
N ILE A 597 12.48 3.98 -17.48
CA ILE A 597 12.77 3.18 -18.67
C ILE A 597 11.79 2.01 -18.67
N GLN A 598 10.81 2.06 -19.56
CA GLN A 598 9.77 1.04 -19.64
C GLN A 598 10.13 0.04 -20.74
N LEU A 599 10.47 -1.18 -20.32
CA LEU A 599 10.76 -2.27 -21.24
C LEU A 599 9.53 -3.17 -21.37
N GLN A 600 9.26 -3.65 -22.57
CA GLN A 600 8.04 -4.42 -22.82
C GLN A 600 8.08 -5.81 -22.18
N LEU A 601 9.27 -6.44 -22.13
CA LEU A 601 9.41 -7.80 -21.61
C LEU A 601 10.16 -7.87 -20.28
N LEU A 602 11.06 -6.93 -20.01
CA LEU A 602 11.96 -6.97 -18.85
C LEU A 602 11.55 -6.01 -17.74
N GLY A 603 10.35 -5.45 -17.82
CA GLY A 603 9.80 -4.59 -16.77
C GLY A 603 10.27 -3.14 -16.86
N THR A 604 10.16 -2.44 -15.75
CA THR A 604 10.47 -1.02 -15.67
C THR A 604 11.71 -0.80 -14.81
N VAL A 605 12.62 0.03 -15.30
CA VAL A 605 13.78 0.50 -14.52
C VAL A 605 13.59 1.98 -14.23
N ASN A 606 13.64 2.35 -12.95
CA ASN A 606 13.56 3.74 -12.53
C ASN A 606 14.96 4.22 -12.12
N LEU A 607 15.54 5.10 -12.92
CA LEU A 607 16.85 5.68 -12.61
C LEU A 607 16.65 6.95 -11.79
N ARG A 608 17.27 7.01 -10.63
CA ARG A 608 17.26 8.21 -9.80
C ARG A 608 18.28 9.19 -10.37
N VAL A 609 17.79 10.33 -10.84
CA VAL A 609 18.68 11.37 -11.32
C VAL A 609 19.18 12.14 -10.10
N ALA A 610 20.50 12.32 -10.01
CA ALA A 610 21.08 13.14 -8.95
C ALA A 610 20.67 14.59 -9.18
N VAL A 611 19.73 15.07 -8.35
CA VAL A 611 19.34 16.47 -8.36
C VAL A 611 20.43 17.22 -7.60
N GLY A 612 20.93 18.32 -8.14
CA GLY A 612 21.94 19.15 -7.48
C GLY A 612 21.46 19.64 -6.10
N ASP A 613 22.27 20.41 -5.43
CA ASP A 613 22.15 20.75 -3.99
C ASP A 613 20.79 21.29 -3.51
N GLY A 614 19.89 21.69 -4.39
CA GLY A 614 18.56 22.15 -4.00
C GLY A 614 17.51 21.11 -4.34
N LYS A 615 17.02 20.37 -3.32
CA LYS A 615 15.86 19.52 -3.52
C LYS A 615 14.67 20.42 -3.87
N LYS A 616 14.15 20.29 -5.08
CA LYS A 616 13.02 21.10 -5.54
C LYS A 616 11.73 20.63 -4.89
N VAL A 617 10.95 21.59 -4.39
CA VAL A 617 9.62 21.32 -3.83
C VAL A 617 8.71 20.77 -4.93
N ASP A 618 8.03 19.67 -4.64
CA ASP A 618 7.05 19.07 -5.57
C ASP A 618 5.70 19.77 -5.34
N LYS A 619 5.51 20.89 -6.00
CA LYS A 619 4.29 21.71 -5.84
C LYS A 619 3.02 20.96 -6.22
N PRO A 620 2.93 20.25 -7.37
CA PRO A 620 1.72 19.48 -7.68
C PRO A 620 1.40 18.41 -6.64
N HIS A 621 2.41 17.73 -6.09
CA HIS A 621 2.20 16.71 -5.07
C HIS A 621 1.66 17.33 -3.78
N HIS A 622 2.21 18.46 -3.34
CA HIS A 622 1.68 19.21 -2.18
C HIS A 622 0.23 19.61 -2.42
N LYS A 623 -0.07 20.16 -3.59
CA LYS A 623 -1.41 20.59 -3.95
C LYS A 623 -2.43 19.46 -3.81
N ASN A 624 -2.07 18.26 -4.27
CA ASN A 624 -2.98 17.11 -4.26
C ASN A 624 -3.03 16.38 -2.93
N ALA A 625 -1.95 16.40 -2.16
CA ALA A 625 -1.82 15.58 -0.94
C ALA A 625 -2.28 16.31 0.33
N THR A 626 -2.29 17.63 0.36
CA THR A 626 -2.51 18.38 1.61
C THR A 626 -3.88 18.10 2.23
N ALA A 627 -4.96 18.14 1.44
CA ALA A 627 -6.29 17.92 1.99
C ALA A 627 -6.43 16.49 2.55
N PRO A 628 -6.05 15.43 1.82
CA PRO A 628 -6.06 14.10 2.41
C PRO A 628 -5.22 13.98 3.69
N ASN A 629 -4.05 14.60 3.71
CA ASN A 629 -3.16 14.52 4.87
C ASN A 629 -3.74 15.27 6.06
N LEU A 630 -4.39 16.41 5.83
CA LEU A 630 -5.09 17.14 6.88
C LEU A 630 -6.19 16.27 7.50
N ILE A 631 -7.01 15.65 6.65
CA ILE A 631 -8.10 14.80 7.10
C ILE A 631 -7.57 13.62 7.92
N HIS A 632 -6.52 12.95 7.43
CA HIS A 632 -5.91 11.83 8.16
C HIS A 632 -5.34 12.27 9.50
N SER A 633 -4.75 13.47 9.55
CA SER A 633 -4.17 13.98 10.81
C SER A 633 -5.27 14.30 11.83
N LEU A 634 -6.44 14.71 11.36
CA LEU A 634 -7.56 15.00 12.26
C LEU A 634 -8.26 13.71 12.73
N ASP A 635 -8.44 12.70 11.85
CA ASP A 635 -8.99 11.45 12.31
C ASP A 635 -8.04 10.77 13.32
N ALA A 636 -6.75 10.87 13.08
CA ALA A 636 -5.74 10.37 14.04
C ALA A 636 -5.83 11.13 15.37
N SER A 637 -5.98 12.45 15.32
CA SER A 637 -6.09 13.29 16.52
C SER A 637 -7.33 12.91 17.33
N LEU A 638 -8.44 12.66 16.67
CA LEU A 638 -9.68 12.20 17.30
C LEU A 638 -9.43 10.92 18.09
N LEU A 639 -8.71 9.98 17.50
CA LEU A 639 -8.40 8.70 18.15
C LEU A 639 -7.34 8.84 19.25
N HIS A 640 -6.34 9.70 19.08
CA HIS A 640 -5.34 9.97 20.13
C HIS A 640 -6.04 10.42 21.41
N ILE A 641 -6.90 11.42 21.29
CA ILE A 641 -7.60 12.00 22.43
C ILE A 641 -8.56 10.99 23.06
N SER A 642 -9.33 10.31 22.22
CA SER A 642 -10.30 9.31 22.70
C SER A 642 -9.60 8.17 23.44
N ALA A 643 -8.51 7.64 22.87
CA ALA A 643 -7.77 6.52 23.47
C ALA A 643 -7.13 6.90 24.81
N LEU A 644 -6.65 8.14 24.94
CA LEU A 644 -6.06 8.59 26.20
C LEU A 644 -7.05 8.61 27.35
N LYS A 645 -8.33 8.81 27.06
CA LYS A 645 -9.41 8.81 28.06
C LYS A 645 -10.00 7.41 28.30
N PHE A 646 -9.60 6.43 27.50
CA PHE A 646 -10.19 5.08 27.50
C PHE A 646 -9.30 4.15 28.32
N ASN A 647 -9.84 3.54 29.38
CA ASN A 647 -9.07 2.76 30.35
C ASN A 647 -9.21 1.23 30.17
N ALA A 648 -9.38 0.77 28.93
CA ALA A 648 -9.45 -0.65 28.61
C ALA A 648 -8.53 -0.94 27.41
N PRO A 649 -8.25 -2.20 27.10
CA PRO A 649 -7.41 -2.51 25.93
C PRO A 649 -8.00 -1.96 24.65
N ILE A 650 -7.19 -1.33 23.85
CA ILE A 650 -7.57 -0.73 22.57
C ILE A 650 -6.50 -1.00 21.53
N ALA A 651 -6.92 -1.22 20.28
CA ALA A 651 -6.02 -1.35 19.14
C ALA A 651 -6.61 -0.56 17.97
N LEU A 652 -5.78 -0.27 17.02
CA LEU A 652 -6.15 0.58 15.88
C LEU A 652 -5.85 -0.10 14.56
N ILE A 653 -6.75 0.08 13.59
CA ILE A 653 -6.49 -0.25 12.18
C ILE A 653 -6.87 1.02 11.41
N HIS A 654 -5.86 1.89 11.19
CA HIS A 654 -6.03 3.19 10.52
C HIS A 654 -7.02 4.08 11.28
N ASP A 655 -8.24 4.25 10.77
CA ASP A 655 -9.31 5.04 11.39
C ASP A 655 -10.35 4.15 12.11
N SER A 656 -10.12 2.84 12.10
CA SER A 656 -10.97 1.87 12.79
C SER A 656 -10.37 1.56 14.16
N VAL A 657 -11.22 1.28 15.14
CA VAL A 657 -10.77 0.90 16.49
C VAL A 657 -11.27 -0.48 16.85
N LEU A 658 -10.50 -1.15 17.73
CA LEU A 658 -10.87 -2.46 18.26
C LEU A 658 -10.79 -2.41 19.77
N CYS A 659 -11.83 -2.95 20.43
CA CYS A 659 -11.82 -3.15 21.89
C CYS A 659 -12.70 -4.36 22.19
N ARG A 660 -12.76 -4.73 23.48
CA ARG A 660 -13.61 -5.85 23.89
C ARG A 660 -15.08 -5.44 23.83
N ALA A 661 -15.95 -6.44 23.70
CA ALA A 661 -17.39 -6.21 23.53
C ALA A 661 -17.99 -5.31 24.62
N ASN A 662 -17.63 -5.56 25.88
CA ASN A 662 -18.17 -4.78 27.00
C ASN A 662 -17.75 -3.31 27.00
N ASP A 663 -16.63 -3.00 26.34
CA ASP A 663 -16.03 -1.66 26.36
C ASP A 663 -16.45 -0.79 25.19
N MET A 664 -17.14 -1.37 24.21
CA MET A 664 -17.44 -0.69 22.94
C MET A 664 -18.36 0.51 23.12
N LYS A 665 -19.37 0.41 23.98
CA LYS A 665 -20.26 1.55 24.22
C LYS A 665 -19.50 2.76 24.78
N LEU A 666 -18.64 2.51 25.76
CA LEU A 666 -17.82 3.58 26.36
C LEU A 666 -16.91 4.20 25.31
N LEU A 667 -16.26 3.37 24.50
CA LEU A 667 -15.35 3.87 23.44
C LEU A 667 -16.11 4.72 22.43
N GLY A 668 -17.28 4.24 21.98
CA GLY A 668 -18.14 5.00 21.06
C GLY A 668 -18.54 6.35 21.62
N ASP A 669 -18.93 6.38 22.90
CA ASP A 669 -19.32 7.62 23.57
C ASP A 669 -18.13 8.59 23.67
N LEU A 670 -16.94 8.07 23.96
CA LEU A 670 -15.71 8.90 24.02
C LEU A 670 -15.36 9.48 22.63
N VAL A 671 -15.51 8.70 21.59
CA VAL A 671 -15.21 9.18 20.22
C VAL A 671 -16.21 10.29 19.83
N ARG A 672 -17.50 10.11 20.15
CA ARG A 672 -18.51 11.14 19.88
C ARG A 672 -18.23 12.41 20.67
N ASP A 673 -17.91 12.27 21.96
CA ASP A 673 -17.58 13.39 22.82
C ASP A 673 -16.37 14.16 22.30
N THR A 674 -15.33 13.44 21.87
CA THR A 674 -14.13 14.05 21.31
C THR A 674 -14.44 14.80 20.00
N TYR A 675 -15.23 14.20 19.12
CA TYR A 675 -15.66 14.87 17.87
C TYR A 675 -16.38 16.19 18.20
N MET A 676 -17.31 16.13 19.17
CA MET A 676 -18.05 17.32 19.57
C MET A 676 -17.09 18.43 20.05
N HIS A 677 -16.16 18.09 20.96
CA HIS A 677 -15.23 19.08 21.47
C HIS A 677 -14.30 19.63 20.38
N LEU A 678 -13.85 18.79 19.47
CA LEU A 678 -12.96 19.24 18.39
C LEU A 678 -13.63 20.26 17.49
N PHE A 679 -14.90 20.04 17.12
CA PHE A 679 -15.56 20.85 16.12
C PHE A 679 -16.53 21.91 16.70
N ALA A 680 -16.97 21.77 17.95
CA ALA A 680 -17.76 22.79 18.62
C ALA A 680 -16.89 23.86 19.28
N GLU A 681 -15.79 23.44 19.90
CA GLU A 681 -14.95 24.36 20.70
C GLU A 681 -13.77 24.94 19.92
N HIS A 682 -13.42 24.35 18.76
CA HIS A 682 -12.27 24.80 17.97
C HIS A 682 -12.69 25.10 16.54
N ASP A 683 -12.09 26.12 15.99
CA ASP A 683 -12.23 26.46 14.57
C ASP A 683 -10.94 26.01 13.87
N PHE A 684 -10.80 24.71 13.72
CA PHE A 684 -9.53 24.14 13.27
C PHE A 684 -9.18 24.56 11.84
N LEU A 685 -10.19 24.76 10.97
CA LEU A 685 -9.91 25.16 9.60
C LEU A 685 -9.27 26.55 9.55
N ARG A 686 -9.70 27.48 10.42
CA ARG A 686 -9.07 28.79 10.54
C ARG A 686 -7.66 28.69 11.13
N ASP A 687 -7.48 27.82 12.14
CA ASP A 687 -6.15 27.58 12.72
C ASP A 687 -5.20 27.03 11.67
N PHE A 688 -5.64 26.09 10.86
CA PHE A 688 -4.87 25.50 9.76
C PHE A 688 -4.50 26.60 8.75
N ALA A 689 -5.45 27.46 8.39
CA ALA A 689 -5.21 28.57 7.46
C ALA A 689 -4.06 29.46 7.95
N LYS A 690 -4.08 29.83 9.23
CA LYS A 690 -3.03 30.64 9.85
C LYS A 690 -1.68 29.90 9.83
N GLN A 691 -1.69 28.62 10.18
CA GLN A 691 -0.45 27.84 10.30
C GLN A 691 0.26 27.68 8.96
N ILE A 692 -0.48 27.52 7.86
CA ILE A 692 0.15 27.39 6.53
C ILE A 692 0.37 28.76 5.86
N GLY A 693 -0.17 29.84 6.40
CA GLY A 693 -0.05 31.16 5.82
C GLY A 693 -1.01 31.43 4.68
N ALA A 694 -2.25 30.92 4.77
CA ALA A 694 -3.27 31.10 3.73
C ALA A 694 -3.66 32.56 3.60
N GLU A 695 -3.93 33.00 2.36
CA GLU A 695 -4.29 34.39 2.06
C GLU A 695 -5.78 34.68 2.21
N SER A 696 -6.64 33.68 2.02
CA SER A 696 -8.09 33.86 2.08
C SER A 696 -8.72 33.10 3.24
N GLU A 697 -9.91 33.54 3.63
CA GLU A 697 -10.68 32.88 4.68
C GLU A 697 -11.20 31.52 4.20
N PRO A 698 -11.22 30.50 5.08
CA PRO A 698 -11.76 29.19 4.70
C PRO A 698 -13.28 29.25 4.51
N PRO A 699 -13.84 28.34 3.68
CA PRO A 699 -15.27 28.33 3.35
C PRO A 699 -16.08 27.60 4.41
N ILE A 700 -16.32 28.23 5.54
CA ILE A 700 -17.09 27.66 6.65
C ILE A 700 -18.56 28.04 6.48
N ILE A 701 -19.45 27.02 6.35
CA ILE A 701 -20.89 27.23 6.22
C ILE A 701 -21.49 27.70 7.55
N GLY A 702 -21.15 26.96 8.63
CA GLY A 702 -21.44 27.42 9.99
C GLY A 702 -22.82 27.07 10.54
N ASP A 703 -23.59 26.20 9.88
CA ASP A 703 -24.95 25.84 10.33
C ASP A 703 -25.01 24.49 11.08
N LEU A 704 -23.90 23.78 11.16
CA LEU A 704 -23.84 22.52 11.93
C LEU A 704 -23.62 22.81 13.41
N LYS A 705 -24.36 22.08 14.25
CA LYS A 705 -24.13 22.05 15.72
C LYS A 705 -23.53 20.69 16.03
N PRO A 706 -22.19 20.60 16.21
CA PRO A 706 -21.53 19.30 16.45
C PRO A 706 -22.02 18.58 17.70
N GLU A 707 -22.63 19.28 18.65
CA GLU A 707 -23.17 18.71 19.89
C GLU A 707 -24.18 17.59 19.63
N SER A 708 -24.86 17.63 18.50
CA SER A 708 -25.88 16.62 18.15
C SER A 708 -25.25 15.23 17.92
N VAL A 709 -23.95 15.14 17.68
CA VAL A 709 -23.27 13.85 17.44
C VAL A 709 -23.38 12.90 18.65
N ILE A 710 -23.52 13.46 19.85
CA ILE A 710 -23.61 12.68 21.10
C ILE A 710 -24.73 11.63 21.02
N GLU A 711 -25.83 11.99 20.37
CA GLU A 711 -27.01 11.11 20.26
C GLU A 711 -27.02 10.28 18.96
N SER A 712 -26.00 10.40 18.12
CA SER A 712 -25.99 9.70 16.83
C SER A 712 -25.45 8.28 16.95
N THR A 713 -26.31 7.29 16.85
CA THR A 713 -25.98 5.86 16.93
C THR A 713 -25.04 5.46 15.79
N TYR A 714 -25.28 5.96 14.59
CA TYR A 714 -24.59 5.52 13.37
C TYR A 714 -23.35 6.34 13.04
N PHE A 715 -22.96 7.29 13.89
CA PHE A 715 -21.72 8.05 13.72
C PHE A 715 -20.51 7.11 13.72
N PHE A 716 -20.54 6.13 14.61
CA PHE A 716 -19.41 5.24 14.86
C PHE A 716 -19.97 3.85 15.21
N CYS A 717 -19.90 2.87 14.25
CA CYS A 717 -20.47 1.54 14.44
C CYS A 717 -19.93 0.50 13.42
#